data_06a27c530aa64bc15bf96e8148e79b72
#
_entry.id   06a27c530aa64bc15bf96e8148e79b72
#
_cell.length_a   1.000
_cell.length_b   1.000
_cell.length_c   1.000
_cell.angle_alpha   90.00
_cell.angle_beta   90.00
_cell.angle_gamma   90.00
#
_symmetry.space_group_name_H-M   'P 1'
#
loop_
_entity.id
_entity.type
_entity.pdbx_description
1 polymer ?
#
loop_
_entity_poly.entity_id
_entity_poly.type
_entity_poly.pdbx_seq_one_letter_code
_entity_poly.pdbx_strand_id
1 'polypeptide(L)'
;MKITYKNWTFLFSQTESAKPTREQSLSCESISADTLTAVVRCNDPTIMAFAKNDPIRVWGSDSDASMQTYYLRSITRTGATSYRLVAWSAVGLLAAMAHKGGIYTGQTVAEVVKEICGNVPVVVKSVFANTKLYGWLPYCQPKADRRGKSARDNLVHVLFAIGAYLTTDLNGVLHIDALWDGASSTIGSNRMYASGGKVSYSDPVSVVTVTEHQYIAGTDEKKLFSGTSQQGDIITFSEPMHSLTATGFTILESGANYAKISAGSGSLKGKTYIHNTRLVTQTVTENAAENVKSVTDATLVSLVNSSAVAKRLADYYKCRETITNGIVSGQEKPGHVVSVYHPYDKKMVSACIVSLDTTMSGTLKSEMTALVGFLPPQPESTEYYDERVILTGSGVWTVPEGVTSYTRVLIGGGRGGSSGHRGESPAVRTPKSWTEKFDALRRYVALDNGVSMEGGKGGEPGEAGDGGKVLVETVTDAVPGAKVSYACGKGGYGGAFSQGNDAGAPGTATTMGGATSDTGSSSEAGYTDAITGEVFAAKGKSGIAGSPGNGYTWDGGKYTYQPSPLITVDGVTYSAGKDKEEVEGEDGRGRYNTAPYGYVGYSWRGGYGGGAAAGSNGNDGLANGSGDAYIGSSSAFATVTAARGGAGADATPPAKESRYGCGGTSGHGGGGAGSNGTAEAHQTTSENISVSQASLTARDTQPAPGGRGSDGGEAGDGCIIIYYRKKKELQPGPLVTSNNLGLLDSLGRRMIV
;
A
#
# COMPACT_ATOMS: atom_id res chain seq x y z
N MET A 1 23.31 -38.69 -31.66
CA MET A 1 22.51 -38.32 -30.48
C MET A 1 22.73 -39.33 -29.37
N LYS A 2 22.86 -38.87 -28.13
CA LYS A 2 23.04 -39.73 -26.96
C LYS A 2 22.11 -39.19 -25.84
N ILE A 3 21.42 -40.07 -25.14
CA ILE A 3 20.61 -39.71 -23.96
C ILE A 3 21.23 -40.40 -22.75
N THR A 4 21.51 -39.67 -21.68
CA THR A 4 22.04 -40.26 -20.44
C THR A 4 21.07 -40.00 -19.29
N TYR A 5 20.75 -41.06 -18.54
CA TYR A 5 19.92 -40.99 -17.33
C TYR A 5 20.51 -41.92 -16.26
N LYS A 6 20.93 -41.38 -15.13
CA LYS A 6 21.69 -42.13 -14.11
C LYS A 6 22.85 -42.93 -14.74
N ASN A 7 22.82 -44.25 -14.60
CA ASN A 7 23.84 -45.17 -15.12
C ASN A 7 23.53 -45.64 -16.56
N TRP A 8 22.41 -45.27 -17.14
CA TRP A 8 22.02 -45.67 -18.49
C TRP A 8 22.48 -44.65 -19.53
N THR A 9 23.04 -45.15 -20.60
CA THR A 9 23.37 -44.37 -21.79
C THR A 9 22.68 -45.01 -22.99
N PHE A 10 21.79 -44.22 -23.62
CA PHE A 10 21.07 -44.63 -24.82
C PHE A 10 21.71 -43.96 -26.02
N LEU A 11 22.36 -44.75 -26.87
CA LEU A 11 22.89 -44.29 -28.14
C LEU A 11 21.74 -44.10 -29.15
N PHE A 12 22.03 -43.48 -30.30
CA PHE A 12 21.06 -43.29 -31.37
C PHE A 12 20.39 -44.60 -31.80
N SER A 13 21.13 -45.72 -31.91
CA SER A 13 20.60 -47.05 -32.23
C SER A 13 19.62 -47.62 -31.19
N GLN A 14 19.68 -47.14 -29.97
CA GLN A 14 18.82 -47.54 -28.85
C GLN A 14 17.67 -46.55 -28.62
N THR A 15 17.64 -45.47 -29.38
CA THR A 15 16.58 -44.42 -29.31
C THR A 15 15.67 -44.57 -30.50
N GLU A 16 14.43 -45.02 -30.28
CA GLU A 16 13.43 -45.17 -31.33
C GLU A 16 12.98 -43.83 -31.87
N SER A 17 12.78 -42.88 -30.95
CA SER A 17 12.47 -41.48 -31.29
C SER A 17 12.83 -40.56 -30.14
N ALA A 18 13.18 -39.33 -30.46
CA ALA A 18 13.23 -38.22 -29.47
C ALA A 18 12.66 -36.96 -30.10
N LYS A 19 11.79 -36.29 -29.35
CA LYS A 19 11.14 -35.04 -29.74
C LYS A 19 11.37 -33.99 -28.70
N PRO A 20 12.46 -33.20 -28.78
CA PRO A 20 12.57 -31.96 -28.05
C PRO A 20 11.70 -30.88 -28.71
N THR A 21 10.81 -30.27 -27.93
CA THR A 21 9.99 -29.12 -28.33
C THR A 21 10.43 -27.91 -27.54
N ARG A 22 10.69 -26.81 -28.19
CA ARG A 22 11.15 -25.55 -27.62
C ARG A 22 10.30 -24.41 -28.13
N GLU A 23 9.93 -23.49 -27.23
CA GLU A 23 9.11 -22.33 -27.56
C GLU A 23 9.53 -21.12 -26.71
N GLN A 24 9.45 -19.93 -27.30
CA GLN A 24 9.71 -18.67 -26.62
C GLN A 24 8.58 -17.66 -26.94
N SER A 25 7.94 -17.15 -25.90
CA SER A 25 7.01 -16.03 -26.05
C SER A 25 7.78 -14.75 -26.34
N LEU A 26 7.66 -14.22 -27.56
CA LEU A 26 8.36 -13.00 -27.95
C LEU A 26 7.75 -11.73 -27.35
N SER A 27 6.48 -11.78 -26.92
CA SER A 27 5.80 -10.70 -26.20
C SER A 27 6.08 -10.70 -24.68
N CYS A 28 6.74 -11.73 -24.14
CA CYS A 28 6.97 -11.98 -22.72
C CYS A 28 5.68 -12.25 -21.89
N GLU A 29 4.55 -12.54 -22.55
CA GLU A 29 3.26 -12.78 -21.87
C GLU A 29 3.15 -14.18 -21.26
N SER A 30 4.05 -15.09 -21.62
CA SER A 30 4.07 -16.45 -21.09
C SER A 30 5.48 -17.01 -21.01
N ILE A 31 5.65 -18.07 -20.21
CA ILE A 31 6.88 -18.85 -20.15
C ILE A 31 6.54 -20.32 -20.45
N SER A 32 7.10 -20.87 -21.52
CA SER A 32 6.99 -22.27 -21.87
C SER A 32 8.19 -23.08 -21.35
N ALA A 33 7.92 -24.25 -20.81
CA ALA A 33 8.98 -25.20 -20.51
C ALA A 33 9.31 -26.00 -21.79
N ASP A 34 10.57 -26.02 -22.19
CA ASP A 34 11.00 -26.97 -23.22
C ASP A 34 10.68 -28.39 -22.78
N THR A 35 10.16 -29.20 -23.68
CA THR A 35 9.78 -30.58 -23.39
C THR A 35 10.64 -31.57 -24.17
N LEU A 36 10.85 -32.74 -23.61
CA LEU A 36 11.47 -33.89 -24.27
C LEU A 36 10.54 -35.08 -24.13
N THR A 37 10.14 -35.66 -25.24
CA THR A 37 9.56 -37.00 -25.26
C THR A 37 10.49 -37.92 -26.05
N ALA A 38 11.02 -38.92 -25.39
CA ALA A 38 11.91 -39.92 -26.03
C ALA A 38 11.42 -41.34 -25.78
N VAL A 39 11.55 -42.20 -26.77
CA VAL A 39 11.33 -43.64 -26.64
C VAL A 39 12.70 -44.35 -26.78
N VAL A 40 13.09 -45.01 -25.73
CA VAL A 40 14.40 -45.71 -25.65
C VAL A 40 14.22 -47.22 -25.43
N ARG A 41 15.17 -48.00 -25.92
CA ARG A 41 15.26 -49.45 -25.68
C ARG A 41 16.17 -49.72 -24.52
N CYS A 42 15.64 -50.40 -23.51
CA CYS A 42 16.35 -50.82 -22.32
C CYS A 42 15.96 -52.24 -21.92
N ASN A 43 16.91 -53.12 -21.69
CA ASN A 43 16.62 -54.46 -21.21
C ASN A 43 16.49 -54.54 -19.68
N ASP A 44 16.88 -53.47 -18.97
CA ASP A 44 16.84 -53.40 -17.53
C ASP A 44 15.50 -52.72 -17.07
N PRO A 45 14.57 -53.49 -16.44
CA PRO A 45 13.31 -52.91 -15.99
C PRO A 45 13.44 -51.94 -14.80
N THR A 46 14.60 -51.91 -14.14
CA THR A 46 14.88 -51.00 -13.02
C THR A 46 14.89 -49.54 -13.43
N ILE A 47 14.93 -49.22 -14.73
CA ILE A 47 14.72 -47.87 -15.28
C ILE A 47 13.41 -47.26 -14.82
N MET A 48 12.38 -48.08 -14.49
CA MET A 48 11.10 -47.63 -13.96
C MET A 48 11.20 -47.08 -12.53
N ALA A 49 12.27 -47.38 -11.80
CA ALA A 49 12.54 -46.86 -10.46
C ALA A 49 13.17 -45.47 -10.54
N PHE A 50 12.40 -44.47 -10.98
CA PHE A 50 12.85 -43.10 -11.11
C PHE A 50 12.28 -42.20 -10.00
N ALA A 51 13.01 -41.16 -9.65
CA ALA A 51 12.49 -40.09 -8.87
C ALA A 51 12.01 -38.93 -9.78
N LYS A 52 10.90 -38.35 -9.44
CA LYS A 52 10.39 -37.18 -10.19
C LYS A 52 11.41 -36.05 -10.11
N ASN A 53 11.68 -35.41 -11.23
CA ASN A 53 12.69 -34.39 -11.42
C ASN A 53 14.14 -34.87 -11.43
N ASP A 54 14.41 -36.19 -11.57
CA ASP A 54 15.74 -36.66 -11.87
C ASP A 54 16.27 -36.04 -13.17
N PRO A 55 17.53 -35.60 -13.21
CA PRO A 55 18.10 -34.99 -14.41
C PRO A 55 18.33 -36.04 -15.51
N ILE A 56 17.96 -35.70 -16.71
CA ILE A 56 18.23 -36.44 -17.95
C ILE A 56 18.98 -35.53 -18.92
N ARG A 57 20.05 -35.97 -19.52
CA ARG A 57 20.87 -35.19 -20.44
C ARG A 57 20.75 -35.73 -21.86
N VAL A 58 20.56 -34.81 -22.79
CA VAL A 58 20.40 -35.08 -24.22
C VAL A 58 21.54 -34.42 -24.99
N TRP A 59 22.22 -35.18 -25.81
CA TRP A 59 23.34 -34.74 -26.60
C TRP A 59 22.96 -34.82 -28.08
N GLY A 60 23.01 -33.71 -28.79
CA GLY A 60 22.67 -33.66 -30.23
C GLY A 60 23.74 -34.29 -31.12
N SER A 61 25.02 -34.24 -30.68
CA SER A 61 26.15 -34.89 -31.29
C SER A 61 26.98 -35.56 -30.21
N ASP A 62 28.09 -36.21 -30.59
CA ASP A 62 29.02 -36.81 -29.60
C ASP A 62 29.89 -35.78 -28.87
N SER A 63 29.78 -34.49 -29.22
CA SER A 63 30.46 -33.41 -28.53
C SER A 63 29.63 -32.86 -27.35
N ASP A 64 30.28 -32.42 -26.30
CA ASP A 64 29.65 -31.86 -25.10
C ASP A 64 28.97 -30.51 -25.38
N ALA A 65 29.30 -29.85 -26.49
CA ALA A 65 28.77 -28.54 -26.86
C ALA A 65 27.27 -28.52 -27.21
N SER A 66 26.63 -29.65 -27.43
CA SER A 66 25.21 -29.78 -27.79
C SER A 66 24.36 -30.46 -26.72
N MET A 67 24.87 -30.58 -25.50
CA MET A 67 24.13 -31.15 -24.37
C MET A 67 23.01 -30.23 -23.92
N GLN A 68 21.88 -30.81 -23.53
CA GLN A 68 20.82 -30.11 -22.83
C GLN A 68 20.29 -30.96 -21.68
N THR A 69 20.11 -30.37 -20.52
CA THR A 69 19.55 -31.00 -19.33
C THR A 69 18.04 -30.80 -19.27
N TYR A 70 17.31 -31.90 -19.09
CA TYR A 70 15.89 -31.95 -18.77
C TYR A 70 15.69 -32.65 -17.43
N TYR A 71 14.49 -32.52 -16.87
CA TYR A 71 14.09 -33.11 -15.59
C TYR A 71 12.90 -34.05 -15.82
N LEU A 72 13.07 -35.30 -15.43
CA LEU A 72 12.16 -36.39 -15.74
C LEU A 72 10.81 -36.22 -15.02
N ARG A 73 9.72 -36.36 -15.76
CA ARG A 73 8.36 -36.28 -15.26
C ARG A 73 7.67 -37.63 -15.15
N SER A 74 7.87 -38.47 -16.13
CA SER A 74 7.35 -39.84 -16.16
C SER A 74 8.19 -40.78 -17.02
N ILE A 75 8.15 -42.04 -16.66
CA ILE A 75 8.60 -43.16 -17.50
C ILE A 75 7.43 -44.10 -17.68
N THR A 76 7.15 -44.49 -18.91
CA THR A 76 6.04 -45.41 -19.23
C THR A 76 6.63 -46.54 -20.08
N ARG A 77 6.42 -47.80 -19.69
CA ARG A 77 6.78 -48.97 -20.50
C ARG A 77 5.78 -49.07 -21.66
N THR A 78 6.29 -49.05 -22.88
CA THR A 78 5.46 -49.08 -24.13
C THR A 78 5.63 -50.38 -24.90
N GLY A 79 6.61 -51.24 -24.53
CA GLY A 79 6.86 -52.53 -25.13
C GLY A 79 7.73 -53.41 -24.22
N ALA A 80 8.12 -54.57 -24.69
CA ALA A 80 8.91 -55.53 -23.91
C ALA A 80 10.21 -54.88 -23.37
N THR A 81 10.87 -54.08 -24.21
CA THR A 81 12.12 -53.38 -23.90
C THR A 81 12.06 -51.88 -24.20
N SER A 82 10.89 -51.38 -24.57
CA SER A 82 10.70 -49.97 -24.97
C SER A 82 10.09 -49.15 -23.84
N TYR A 83 10.69 -48.00 -23.54
CA TYR A 83 10.27 -47.07 -22.49
C TYR A 83 10.15 -45.65 -23.03
N ARG A 84 9.01 -45.03 -22.78
CA ARG A 84 8.76 -43.62 -23.09
C ARG A 84 9.17 -42.76 -21.89
N LEU A 85 10.12 -41.87 -22.10
CA LEU A 85 10.60 -40.88 -21.15
C LEU A 85 9.94 -39.53 -21.49
N VAL A 86 9.32 -38.85 -20.50
CA VAL A 86 8.84 -37.49 -20.63
C VAL A 86 9.58 -36.62 -19.64
N ALA A 87 10.21 -35.57 -20.11
CA ALA A 87 10.98 -34.65 -19.28
C ALA A 87 10.77 -33.18 -19.70
N TRP A 88 11.02 -32.27 -18.80
CA TRP A 88 10.87 -30.83 -19.00
C TRP A 88 12.18 -30.13 -18.65
N SER A 89 12.42 -28.95 -19.27
CA SER A 89 13.53 -28.08 -18.86
C SER A 89 13.36 -27.58 -17.41
N ALA A 90 14.37 -26.90 -16.85
CA ALA A 90 14.32 -26.35 -15.49
C ALA A 90 13.12 -25.42 -15.24
N VAL A 91 12.61 -24.76 -16.26
CA VAL A 91 11.36 -23.98 -16.19
C VAL A 91 10.18 -24.81 -15.67
N GLY A 92 10.16 -26.10 -16.00
CA GLY A 92 9.14 -27.04 -15.52
C GLY A 92 9.18 -27.27 -14.01
N LEU A 93 10.32 -27.09 -13.36
CA LEU A 93 10.46 -27.19 -11.90
C LEU A 93 9.66 -26.11 -11.21
N LEU A 94 9.69 -24.87 -11.73
CA LEU A 94 8.95 -23.73 -11.19
C LEU A 94 7.44 -23.94 -11.21
N ALA A 95 6.92 -24.73 -12.16
CA ALA A 95 5.49 -25.07 -12.22
C ALA A 95 4.99 -25.94 -11.06
N ALA A 96 5.90 -26.51 -10.29
CA ALA A 96 5.59 -27.32 -9.10
C ALA A 96 5.91 -26.60 -7.78
N MET A 97 6.40 -25.35 -7.84
CA MET A 97 6.83 -24.58 -6.69
C MET A 97 5.76 -23.55 -6.29
N ALA A 98 5.63 -23.35 -4.98
CA ALA A 98 4.85 -22.24 -4.41
C ALA A 98 5.70 -20.97 -4.39
N HIS A 99 5.02 -19.81 -4.43
CA HIS A 99 5.62 -18.51 -4.17
C HIS A 99 4.71 -17.69 -3.25
N LYS A 100 5.31 -17.03 -2.26
CA LYS A 100 4.55 -16.29 -1.23
C LYS A 100 3.87 -15.04 -1.77
N GLY A 101 4.38 -14.51 -2.87
CA GLY A 101 3.95 -13.22 -3.39
C GLY A 101 4.32 -12.07 -2.44
N GLY A 102 3.79 -10.89 -2.69
CA GLY A 102 4.04 -9.72 -1.85
C GLY A 102 3.73 -8.41 -2.56
N ILE A 103 3.79 -7.33 -1.81
CA ILE A 103 3.82 -5.96 -2.34
C ILE A 103 5.29 -5.56 -2.48
N TYR A 104 5.65 -5.10 -3.68
CA TYR A 104 6.99 -4.67 -4.03
C TYR A 104 7.02 -3.14 -4.14
N THR A 105 7.96 -2.52 -3.45
CA THR A 105 8.10 -1.06 -3.32
C THR A 105 9.51 -0.59 -3.64
N GLY A 106 10.22 -1.33 -4.51
CA GLY A 106 11.58 -1.01 -4.93
C GLY A 106 12.61 -2.12 -4.72
N GLN A 107 12.16 -3.36 -4.47
CA GLN A 107 13.03 -4.54 -4.49
C GLN A 107 13.61 -4.72 -5.89
N THR A 108 14.82 -5.23 -5.97
CA THR A 108 15.50 -5.48 -7.25
C THR A 108 14.97 -6.74 -7.92
N VAL A 109 15.03 -6.77 -9.24
CA VAL A 109 14.72 -7.99 -10.02
C VAL A 109 15.53 -9.19 -9.52
N ALA A 110 16.81 -9.01 -9.22
CA ALA A 110 17.66 -10.10 -8.73
C ALA A 110 17.15 -10.69 -7.40
N GLU A 111 16.70 -9.85 -6.46
CA GLU A 111 16.12 -10.28 -5.18
C GLU A 111 14.81 -11.04 -5.39
N VAL A 112 13.89 -10.47 -6.17
CA VAL A 112 12.56 -11.06 -6.41
C VAL A 112 12.65 -12.36 -7.19
N VAL A 113 13.50 -12.42 -8.22
CA VAL A 113 13.72 -13.64 -9.01
C VAL A 113 14.34 -14.74 -8.15
N LYS A 114 15.29 -14.42 -7.29
CA LYS A 114 15.88 -15.37 -6.35
C LYS A 114 14.83 -15.95 -5.40
N GLU A 115 13.92 -15.11 -4.90
CA GLU A 115 12.81 -15.54 -4.07
C GLU A 115 11.87 -16.49 -4.82
N ILE A 116 11.47 -16.14 -6.06
CA ILE A 116 10.58 -16.94 -6.90
C ILE A 116 11.21 -18.30 -7.27
N CYS A 117 12.47 -18.30 -7.67
CA CYS A 117 13.16 -19.50 -8.14
C CYS A 117 13.61 -20.42 -6.99
N GLY A 118 13.72 -19.92 -5.75
CA GLY A 118 14.11 -20.71 -4.58
C GLY A 118 15.41 -21.47 -4.81
N ASN A 119 15.34 -22.81 -4.84
CA ASN A 119 16.49 -23.68 -5.03
C ASN A 119 16.84 -23.97 -6.51
N VAL A 120 16.06 -23.46 -7.47
CA VAL A 120 16.39 -23.62 -8.89
C VAL A 120 17.46 -22.61 -9.27
N PRO A 121 18.61 -23.05 -9.81
CA PRO A 121 19.69 -22.14 -10.14
C PRO A 121 19.24 -21.13 -11.20
N VAL A 122 19.46 -19.83 -10.94
CA VAL A 122 19.10 -18.74 -11.84
C VAL A 122 20.19 -17.68 -11.89
N VAL A 123 20.45 -17.18 -13.07
CA VAL A 123 21.35 -16.05 -13.34
C VAL A 123 20.54 -14.94 -13.99
N VAL A 124 20.61 -13.75 -13.40
CA VAL A 124 19.99 -12.55 -13.94
C VAL A 124 21.08 -11.70 -14.56
N LYS A 125 20.92 -11.31 -15.83
CA LYS A 125 21.87 -10.45 -16.53
C LYS A 125 21.98 -9.10 -15.80
N SER A 126 23.17 -8.54 -15.73
CA SER A 126 23.48 -7.31 -14.97
C SER A 126 22.58 -6.13 -15.33
N VAL A 127 22.19 -6.00 -16.60
CA VAL A 127 21.30 -4.95 -17.10
C VAL A 127 19.90 -5.00 -16.48
N PHE A 128 19.42 -6.17 -16.08
CA PHE A 128 18.12 -6.36 -15.43
C PHE A 128 18.23 -6.46 -13.90
N ALA A 129 19.36 -6.94 -13.39
CA ALA A 129 19.53 -7.34 -12.00
C ALA A 129 19.15 -6.24 -10.99
N ASN A 130 19.54 -5.00 -11.26
CA ASN A 130 19.32 -3.83 -10.39
C ASN A 130 18.02 -3.06 -10.69
N THR A 131 17.24 -3.49 -11.69
CA THR A 131 15.94 -2.86 -12.00
C THR A 131 15.00 -3.00 -10.81
N LYS A 132 14.33 -1.91 -10.44
CA LYS A 132 13.41 -1.88 -9.30
C LYS A 132 12.01 -2.30 -9.74
N LEU A 133 11.35 -3.10 -8.90
CA LEU A 133 9.98 -3.57 -9.11
C LEU A 133 9.02 -2.90 -8.13
N TYR A 134 7.88 -2.48 -8.65
CA TYR A 134 6.78 -1.89 -7.89
C TYR A 134 5.48 -2.57 -8.28
N GLY A 135 4.64 -2.88 -7.30
CA GLY A 135 3.36 -3.52 -7.52
C GLY A 135 3.12 -4.75 -6.65
N TRP A 136 2.37 -5.69 -7.15
CA TRP A 136 1.93 -6.85 -6.39
C TRP A 136 2.12 -8.15 -7.16
N LEU A 137 2.58 -9.20 -6.46
CA LEU A 137 2.50 -10.58 -6.91
C LEU A 137 1.64 -11.40 -5.96
N PRO A 138 0.71 -12.22 -6.47
CA PRO A 138 -0.16 -13.04 -5.62
C PRO A 138 0.59 -14.24 -5.02
N TYR A 139 0.06 -14.75 -3.91
CA TYR A 139 0.41 -16.05 -3.39
C TYR A 139 0.03 -17.13 -4.42
N CYS A 140 0.99 -17.94 -4.79
CA CYS A 140 0.80 -19.04 -5.73
C CYS A 140 1.15 -20.36 -5.06
N GLN A 141 0.23 -21.32 -5.11
CA GLN A 141 0.46 -22.70 -4.67
C GLN A 141 -0.09 -23.68 -5.70
N PRO A 142 0.79 -24.49 -6.32
CA PRO A 142 0.34 -25.52 -7.27
C PRO A 142 -0.57 -26.53 -6.56
N LYS A 143 -1.74 -26.77 -7.12
CA LYS A 143 -2.65 -27.83 -6.64
C LYS A 143 -2.25 -29.18 -7.22
N ALA A 144 -2.60 -30.26 -6.52
CA ALA A 144 -2.33 -31.62 -6.97
C ALA A 144 -2.97 -31.93 -8.33
N ASP A 145 -4.09 -31.30 -8.66
CA ASP A 145 -4.82 -31.40 -9.94
C ASP A 145 -4.28 -30.49 -11.04
N ARG A 146 -3.15 -29.80 -10.82
CA ARG A 146 -2.47 -28.87 -11.76
C ARG A 146 -3.26 -27.61 -12.12
N ARG A 147 -4.33 -27.25 -11.42
CA ARG A 147 -5.16 -26.06 -11.69
C ARG A 147 -4.74 -24.81 -10.91
N GLY A 148 -3.78 -24.90 -9.98
CA GLY A 148 -3.28 -23.75 -9.21
C GLY A 148 -2.21 -22.97 -9.97
N LYS A 149 -2.12 -21.66 -9.69
CA LYS A 149 -0.97 -20.84 -10.08
C LYS A 149 0.29 -21.29 -9.34
N SER A 150 1.45 -21.06 -9.92
CA SER A 150 2.76 -21.52 -9.42
C SER A 150 3.78 -20.37 -9.42
N ALA A 151 4.96 -20.61 -8.88
CA ALA A 151 6.09 -19.68 -8.95
C ALA A 151 6.41 -19.25 -10.39
N ARG A 152 6.22 -20.14 -11.38
CA ARG A 152 6.38 -19.82 -12.80
C ARG A 152 5.45 -18.68 -13.23
N ASP A 153 4.20 -18.68 -12.76
CA ASP A 153 3.23 -17.66 -13.15
C ASP A 153 3.63 -16.28 -12.61
N ASN A 154 4.18 -16.21 -11.39
CA ASN A 154 4.72 -14.97 -10.85
C ASN A 154 5.98 -14.51 -11.58
N LEU A 155 6.82 -15.44 -12.03
CA LEU A 155 7.99 -15.08 -12.84
C LEU A 155 7.60 -14.46 -14.19
N VAL A 156 6.48 -14.88 -14.79
CA VAL A 156 5.93 -14.24 -16.01
C VAL A 156 5.70 -12.75 -15.77
N HIS A 157 5.08 -12.37 -14.65
CA HIS A 157 4.83 -10.96 -14.33
C HIS A 157 6.12 -10.15 -14.23
N VAL A 158 7.18 -10.73 -13.64
CA VAL A 158 8.49 -10.08 -13.54
C VAL A 158 9.10 -9.87 -14.93
N LEU A 159 9.16 -10.93 -15.75
CA LEU A 159 9.75 -10.85 -17.09
C LEU A 159 8.97 -9.88 -18.00
N PHE A 160 7.64 -9.93 -17.91
CA PHE A 160 6.77 -9.01 -18.63
C PHE A 160 7.03 -7.55 -18.23
N ALA A 161 7.18 -7.26 -16.95
CA ALA A 161 7.41 -5.90 -16.45
C ALA A 161 8.73 -5.30 -16.95
N ILE A 162 9.79 -6.12 -17.08
CA ILE A 162 11.14 -5.66 -17.44
C ILE A 162 11.52 -5.91 -18.92
N GLY A 163 10.71 -6.69 -19.66
CA GLY A 163 11.01 -7.05 -21.04
C GLY A 163 12.18 -8.03 -21.19
N ALA A 164 12.40 -8.87 -20.20
CA ALA A 164 13.39 -9.94 -20.24
C ALA A 164 12.77 -11.28 -20.65
N TYR A 165 13.62 -12.21 -21.02
CA TYR A 165 13.24 -13.54 -21.48
C TYR A 165 13.92 -14.59 -20.62
N LEU A 166 13.27 -15.75 -20.49
CA LEU A 166 13.80 -16.88 -19.75
C LEU A 166 14.34 -17.93 -20.71
N THR A 167 15.59 -18.27 -20.55
CA THR A 167 16.22 -19.38 -21.28
C THR A 167 16.86 -20.37 -20.30
N THR A 168 17.15 -21.57 -20.76
CA THR A 168 17.83 -22.60 -19.96
C THR A 168 19.14 -22.96 -20.65
N ASP A 169 20.25 -22.98 -19.92
CA ASP A 169 21.53 -23.44 -20.43
C ASP A 169 21.64 -24.97 -20.47
N LEU A 170 22.75 -25.45 -20.96
CA LEU A 170 23.00 -26.87 -21.08
C LEU A 170 23.03 -27.61 -19.74
N ASN A 171 23.34 -26.94 -18.66
CA ASN A 171 23.40 -27.49 -17.31
C ASN A 171 22.05 -27.42 -16.57
N GLY A 172 21.06 -26.81 -17.17
CA GLY A 172 19.75 -26.62 -16.56
C GLY A 172 19.65 -25.38 -15.66
N VAL A 173 20.60 -24.45 -15.76
CA VAL A 173 20.53 -23.15 -15.09
C VAL A 173 19.59 -22.23 -15.87
N LEU A 174 18.71 -21.54 -15.17
CA LEU A 174 17.82 -20.53 -15.74
C LEU A 174 18.59 -19.22 -15.96
N HIS A 175 18.41 -18.61 -17.12
CA HIS A 175 18.98 -17.30 -17.45
C HIS A 175 17.87 -16.31 -17.78
N ILE A 176 17.86 -15.21 -17.05
CA ILE A 176 17.02 -14.04 -17.36
C ILE A 176 17.89 -13.07 -18.14
N ASP A 177 17.60 -12.93 -19.42
CA ASP A 177 18.43 -12.23 -20.39
C ASP A 177 17.56 -11.55 -21.48
N ALA A 178 18.19 -10.75 -22.33
CA ALA A 178 17.62 -10.33 -23.60
C ALA A 178 17.66 -11.47 -24.62
N LEU A 179 16.76 -11.45 -25.58
CA LEU A 179 16.91 -12.32 -26.75
C LEU A 179 18.11 -11.85 -27.58
N TRP A 180 18.69 -12.83 -28.32
CA TRP A 180 19.79 -12.53 -29.22
C TRP A 180 19.28 -11.76 -30.47
N ASP A 181 19.89 -10.65 -30.81
CA ASP A 181 19.48 -9.73 -31.88
C ASP A 181 20.30 -9.85 -33.16
N GLY A 182 21.44 -10.48 -33.10
CA GLY A 182 22.26 -10.72 -34.27
C GLY A 182 21.75 -11.90 -35.11
N ALA A 183 21.96 -11.87 -36.41
CA ALA A 183 21.62 -12.99 -37.28
C ALA A 183 22.48 -14.22 -36.89
N SER A 184 21.86 -15.22 -36.26
CA SER A 184 22.57 -16.42 -35.78
C SER A 184 22.94 -17.35 -36.92
N SER A 185 22.08 -17.42 -37.93
CA SER A 185 22.30 -18.28 -39.08
C SER A 185 21.47 -17.89 -40.28
N THR A 186 21.84 -18.43 -41.42
CA THR A 186 21.08 -18.35 -42.68
C THR A 186 20.42 -19.70 -42.92
N ILE A 187 19.11 -19.70 -43.06
CA ILE A 187 18.26 -20.84 -43.45
C ILE A 187 17.85 -20.68 -44.89
N GLY A 188 18.74 -21.04 -45.80
CA GLY A 188 18.50 -21.00 -47.23
C GLY A 188 17.56 -22.12 -47.68
N SER A 189 17.10 -22.05 -48.95
CA SER A 189 16.23 -23.06 -49.55
C SER A 189 16.81 -24.51 -49.47
N ASN A 190 18.12 -24.64 -49.47
CA ASN A 190 18.82 -25.93 -49.36
C ASN A 190 18.70 -26.58 -47.97
N ARG A 191 18.33 -25.81 -46.94
CA ARG A 191 18.08 -26.32 -45.60
C ARG A 191 16.60 -26.49 -45.27
N MET A 192 15.71 -26.12 -46.21
CA MET A 192 14.24 -26.21 -46.04
C MET A 192 13.71 -27.44 -46.78
N TYR A 193 12.70 -28.06 -46.19
CA TYR A 193 11.96 -29.10 -46.86
C TYR A 193 11.09 -28.51 -47.98
N ALA A 194 11.07 -29.11 -49.15
CA ALA A 194 10.35 -28.57 -50.33
C ALA A 194 8.84 -28.56 -50.18
N SER A 195 8.28 -29.30 -49.25
CA SER A 195 6.84 -29.38 -48.98
C SER A 195 6.51 -28.97 -47.54
N GLY A 196 5.34 -28.38 -47.36
CA GLY A 196 4.81 -28.07 -45.99
C GLY A 196 5.10 -26.66 -45.51
N GLY A 197 5.69 -25.80 -46.33
CA GLY A 197 5.86 -24.39 -45.97
C GLY A 197 4.50 -23.69 -45.88
N LYS A 198 4.28 -22.94 -44.77
CA LYS A 198 3.08 -22.15 -44.54
C LYS A 198 3.47 -20.74 -44.15
N VAL A 199 2.73 -19.77 -44.70
CA VAL A 199 2.82 -18.37 -44.28
C VAL A 199 1.43 -17.95 -43.78
N SER A 200 1.38 -17.32 -42.65
CA SER A 200 0.13 -16.81 -42.05
C SER A 200 0.31 -15.38 -41.60
N TYR A 201 -0.78 -14.63 -41.66
CA TYR A 201 -0.83 -13.23 -41.20
C TYR A 201 -1.83 -13.10 -40.07
N SER A 202 -1.43 -12.47 -39.00
CA SER A 202 -2.35 -12.07 -37.94
C SER A 202 -3.13 -10.82 -38.32
N ASP A 203 -4.32 -10.63 -37.74
CA ASP A 203 -5.09 -9.40 -37.92
C ASP A 203 -4.27 -8.19 -37.44
N PRO A 204 -4.40 -7.03 -38.13
CA PRO A 204 -3.73 -5.82 -37.69
C PRO A 204 -4.26 -5.37 -36.32
N VAL A 205 -3.35 -5.04 -35.42
CA VAL A 205 -3.69 -4.43 -34.13
C VAL A 205 -3.65 -2.91 -34.33
N SER A 206 -4.71 -2.22 -33.91
CA SER A 206 -4.78 -0.75 -33.99
C SER A 206 -4.06 -0.10 -32.81
N VAL A 207 -4.30 -0.61 -31.61
CA VAL A 207 -3.85 0.00 -30.36
C VAL A 207 -3.50 -1.09 -29.34
N VAL A 208 -2.44 -0.83 -28.57
CA VAL A 208 -2.13 -1.57 -27.35
C VAL A 208 -2.47 -0.69 -26.14
N THR A 209 -3.17 -1.23 -25.17
CA THR A 209 -3.43 -0.61 -23.88
C THR A 209 -2.84 -1.45 -22.76
N VAL A 210 -2.14 -0.81 -21.85
CA VAL A 210 -1.55 -1.48 -20.68
C VAL A 210 -2.07 -0.78 -19.42
N THR A 211 -2.60 -1.57 -18.50
CA THR A 211 -3.03 -1.04 -17.21
C THR A 211 -1.83 -0.90 -16.29
N GLU A 212 -1.64 0.29 -15.81
CA GLU A 212 -0.67 0.63 -14.75
C GLU A 212 -1.34 0.42 -13.39
N HIS A 213 -0.62 -0.16 -12.45
CA HIS A 213 -1.12 -0.50 -11.12
C HIS A 213 -0.33 0.23 -10.04
N GLN A 214 -1.05 0.74 -9.04
CA GLN A 214 -0.48 1.33 -7.84
C GLN A 214 -1.24 0.80 -6.63
N TYR A 215 -0.53 0.30 -5.62
CA TYR A 215 -1.10 -0.23 -4.38
C TYR A 215 -0.64 0.62 -3.20
N ILE A 216 -1.58 1.23 -2.49
CA ILE A 216 -1.35 2.12 -1.36
C ILE A 216 -1.99 1.50 -0.13
N ALA A 217 -1.28 1.43 1.00
CA ALA A 217 -1.85 0.90 2.24
C ALA A 217 -3.05 1.77 2.70
N GLY A 218 -4.22 1.17 2.73
CA GLY A 218 -5.48 1.82 3.15
C GLY A 218 -5.77 1.61 4.63
N THR A 219 -6.85 2.20 5.09
CA THR A 219 -7.31 2.09 6.49
C THR A 219 -8.52 1.17 6.64
N ASP A 220 -9.23 0.87 5.57
CA ASP A 220 -10.48 0.13 5.59
C ASP A 220 -10.26 -1.34 5.96
N GLU A 221 -10.98 -1.81 6.96
CA GLU A 221 -10.90 -3.18 7.45
C GLU A 221 -11.93 -4.07 6.76
N LYS A 222 -11.47 -5.22 6.25
CA LYS A 222 -12.30 -6.23 5.60
C LYS A 222 -12.21 -7.56 6.35
N LYS A 223 -13.34 -8.21 6.55
CA LYS A 223 -13.40 -9.58 7.08
C LYS A 223 -13.04 -10.57 5.98
N LEU A 224 -11.98 -11.34 6.18
CA LEU A 224 -11.40 -12.25 5.18
C LEU A 224 -11.86 -13.70 5.37
N PHE A 225 -12.04 -14.11 6.62
CA PHE A 225 -12.50 -15.46 6.96
C PHE A 225 -13.32 -15.43 8.25
N SER A 226 -14.26 -16.35 8.38
CA SER A 226 -15.01 -16.62 9.62
C SER A 226 -15.43 -18.08 9.62
N GLY A 227 -15.06 -18.80 10.66
CA GLY A 227 -15.36 -20.23 10.80
C GLY A 227 -14.38 -20.96 11.65
N THR A 228 -14.40 -22.29 11.56
CA THR A 228 -13.46 -23.18 12.24
C THR A 228 -12.33 -23.55 11.28
N SER A 229 -11.09 -23.51 11.77
CA SER A 229 -9.86 -23.84 11.04
C SER A 229 -9.14 -25.02 11.67
N GLN A 230 -8.33 -25.70 10.87
CA GLN A 230 -7.38 -26.71 11.31
C GLN A 230 -5.97 -26.13 11.38
N GLN A 231 -5.06 -26.85 12.05
CA GLN A 231 -3.65 -26.45 12.15
C GLN A 231 -3.00 -26.41 10.78
N GLY A 232 -2.56 -25.22 10.37
CA GLY A 232 -1.85 -25.02 9.11
C GLY A 232 -2.75 -24.70 7.91
N ASP A 233 -4.05 -24.49 8.10
CA ASP A 233 -4.96 -24.04 7.04
C ASP A 233 -4.46 -22.72 6.43
N ILE A 234 -4.50 -22.68 5.10
CA ILE A 234 -4.13 -21.48 4.33
C ILE A 234 -5.40 -20.83 3.79
N ILE A 235 -5.68 -19.66 4.30
CA ILE A 235 -6.74 -18.79 3.81
C ILE A 235 -6.16 -17.84 2.80
N THR A 236 -6.69 -17.86 1.57
CA THR A 236 -6.28 -16.95 0.49
C THR A 236 -7.39 -15.97 0.18
N PHE A 237 -7.02 -14.75 -0.16
CA PHE A 237 -7.95 -13.70 -0.56
C PHE A 237 -7.56 -13.14 -1.94
N SER A 238 -8.55 -12.60 -2.64
CA SER A 238 -8.40 -12.17 -4.04
C SER A 238 -7.58 -10.89 -4.22
N GLU A 239 -7.48 -10.07 -3.19
CA GLU A 239 -6.82 -8.76 -3.19
C GLU A 239 -5.73 -8.73 -2.12
N PRO A 240 -4.69 -7.90 -2.29
CA PRO A 240 -3.67 -7.75 -1.26
C PRO A 240 -4.25 -7.06 -0.01
N MET A 241 -3.82 -7.52 1.16
CA MET A 241 -4.19 -7.02 2.47
C MET A 241 -2.96 -6.82 3.33
N HIS A 242 -3.05 -5.93 4.31
CA HIS A 242 -2.02 -5.73 5.32
C HIS A 242 -2.62 -5.70 6.74
N SER A 243 -1.77 -5.63 7.76
CA SER A 243 -2.18 -5.54 9.17
C SER A 243 -3.23 -6.59 9.54
N LEU A 244 -2.94 -7.85 9.18
CA LEU A 244 -3.87 -8.95 9.45
C LEU A 244 -4.04 -9.15 10.96
N THR A 245 -5.29 -9.30 11.41
CA THR A 245 -5.65 -9.58 12.79
C THR A 245 -6.56 -10.80 12.87
N ALA A 246 -6.36 -11.63 13.87
CA ALA A 246 -7.15 -12.85 14.07
C ALA A 246 -7.76 -12.87 15.48
N THR A 247 -8.94 -13.44 15.58
CA THR A 247 -9.63 -13.70 16.84
C THR A 247 -10.05 -15.17 16.85
N GLY A 248 -9.76 -15.91 17.93
CA GLY A 248 -10.13 -17.32 18.10
C GLY A 248 -9.17 -18.34 17.46
N PHE A 249 -8.14 -17.89 16.74
CA PHE A 249 -6.98 -18.66 16.28
C PHE A 249 -5.78 -17.71 16.12
N THR A 250 -4.56 -18.24 15.88
CA THR A 250 -3.35 -17.43 15.68
C THR A 250 -2.91 -17.46 14.23
N ILE A 251 -2.33 -16.36 13.76
CA ILE A 251 -1.66 -16.29 12.46
C ILE A 251 -0.26 -16.86 12.63
N LEU A 252 0.02 -17.98 11.96
CA LEU A 252 1.33 -18.66 11.95
C LEU A 252 2.28 -18.03 10.95
N GLU A 253 1.76 -17.63 9.79
CA GLU A 253 2.47 -17.01 8.69
C GLU A 253 1.48 -16.21 7.85
N SER A 254 1.90 -15.10 7.28
CA SER A 254 1.05 -14.33 6.38
C SER A 254 1.86 -13.64 5.30
N GLY A 255 1.18 -13.29 4.21
CA GLY A 255 1.67 -12.46 3.11
C GLY A 255 0.59 -11.50 2.64
N ALA A 256 0.81 -10.86 1.50
CA ALA A 256 -0.11 -9.85 1.00
C ALA A 256 -1.53 -10.38 0.73
N ASN A 257 -1.70 -11.63 0.30
CA ASN A 257 -3.02 -12.19 0.01
C ASN A 257 -3.23 -13.62 0.53
N TYR A 258 -2.55 -13.97 1.60
CA TYR A 258 -2.79 -15.22 2.32
C TYR A 258 -2.45 -15.10 3.79
N ALA A 259 -3.05 -15.98 4.59
CA ALA A 259 -2.67 -16.23 5.97
C ALA A 259 -2.72 -17.74 6.25
N LYS A 260 -1.67 -18.27 6.87
CA LYS A 260 -1.62 -19.62 7.44
C LYS A 260 -1.99 -19.51 8.91
N ILE A 261 -3.02 -20.23 9.34
CA ILE A 261 -3.61 -20.10 10.66
C ILE A 261 -3.54 -21.38 11.47
N SER A 262 -3.62 -21.26 12.80
CA SER A 262 -3.71 -22.40 13.71
C SER A 262 -5.14 -22.97 13.73
N ALA A 263 -5.31 -24.14 14.36
CA ALA A 263 -6.62 -24.65 14.69
C ALA A 263 -7.35 -23.69 15.65
N GLY A 264 -8.66 -23.52 15.45
CA GLY A 264 -9.50 -22.65 16.26
C GLY A 264 -10.80 -22.29 15.57
N SER A 265 -11.69 -21.59 16.27
CA SER A 265 -12.93 -21.07 15.69
C SER A 265 -12.98 -19.55 15.92
N GLY A 266 -13.10 -18.79 14.83
CA GLY A 266 -13.00 -17.34 14.93
C GLY A 266 -13.08 -16.60 13.60
N SER A 267 -12.40 -15.45 13.51
CA SER A 267 -12.38 -14.63 12.31
C SER A 267 -10.99 -14.06 12.03
N LEU A 268 -10.70 -13.88 10.74
CA LEU A 268 -9.54 -13.17 10.22
C LEU A 268 -10.01 -11.89 9.55
N LYS A 269 -9.34 -10.79 9.85
CA LYS A 269 -9.56 -9.49 9.26
C LYS A 269 -8.23 -8.92 8.74
N GLY A 270 -8.31 -8.00 7.81
CA GLY A 270 -7.15 -7.29 7.28
C GLY A 270 -7.55 -5.94 6.72
N LYS A 271 -6.60 -5.03 6.65
CA LYS A 271 -6.79 -3.73 6.00
C LYS A 271 -6.52 -3.85 4.52
N THR A 272 -7.34 -3.17 3.70
CA THR A 272 -7.22 -3.18 2.25
C THR A 272 -6.08 -2.29 1.78
N TYR A 273 -5.50 -2.63 0.60
CA TYR A 273 -4.75 -1.65 -0.18
C TYR A 273 -5.72 -0.90 -1.09
N ILE A 274 -5.54 0.40 -1.20
CA ILE A 274 -6.19 1.21 -2.24
C ILE A 274 -5.47 0.87 -3.54
N HIS A 275 -6.22 0.38 -4.53
CA HIS A 275 -5.69 -0.01 -5.82
C HIS A 275 -6.09 1.03 -6.87
N ASN A 276 -5.15 1.88 -7.25
CA ASN A 276 -5.32 2.85 -8.33
C ASN A 276 -4.82 2.26 -9.65
N THR A 277 -5.55 2.55 -10.72
CA THR A 277 -5.18 2.11 -12.07
C THR A 277 -5.22 3.27 -13.05
N ARG A 278 -4.31 3.23 -14.03
CA ARG A 278 -4.27 4.15 -15.18
C ARG A 278 -4.02 3.36 -16.45
N LEU A 279 -4.65 3.77 -17.56
CA LEU A 279 -4.40 3.18 -18.87
C LEU A 279 -3.29 3.94 -19.58
N VAL A 280 -2.31 3.21 -20.08
CA VAL A 280 -1.27 3.70 -20.99
C VAL A 280 -1.54 3.11 -22.36
N THR A 281 -1.69 3.97 -23.36
CA THR A 281 -2.11 3.61 -24.71
C THR A 281 -0.98 3.88 -25.68
N GLN A 282 -0.72 2.93 -26.60
CA GLN A 282 0.25 3.07 -27.69
C GLN A 282 -0.39 2.66 -29.02
N THR A 283 -0.38 3.54 -30.00
CA THR A 283 -0.83 3.23 -31.37
C THR A 283 0.15 2.25 -32.01
N VAL A 284 -0.37 1.21 -32.66
CA VAL A 284 0.38 0.18 -33.39
C VAL A 284 0.29 0.42 -34.89
N THR A 285 -0.94 0.49 -35.41
CA THR A 285 -1.22 0.70 -36.82
C THR A 285 -2.24 1.82 -37.00
N GLU A 286 -1.83 2.90 -37.63
CA GLU A 286 -2.72 4.01 -37.94
C GLU A 286 -3.82 3.58 -38.92
N ASN A 287 -5.03 4.11 -38.76
CA ASN A 287 -6.19 3.85 -39.59
C ASN A 287 -6.59 2.37 -39.76
N ALA A 288 -6.13 1.48 -38.89
CA ALA A 288 -6.62 0.10 -38.83
C ALA A 288 -8.04 0.05 -38.25
N ALA A 289 -8.81 -0.98 -38.63
CA ALA A 289 -10.06 -1.29 -37.93
C ALA A 289 -9.80 -1.50 -36.41
N GLU A 290 -10.79 -1.18 -35.60
CA GLU A 290 -10.64 -1.28 -34.14
C GLU A 290 -10.31 -2.72 -33.71
N ASN A 291 -9.08 -2.93 -33.29
CA ASN A 291 -8.57 -4.17 -32.72
C ASN A 291 -7.59 -3.80 -31.61
N VAL A 292 -8.13 -3.66 -30.41
CA VAL A 292 -7.36 -3.24 -29.22
C VAL A 292 -6.82 -4.47 -28.48
N LYS A 293 -5.53 -4.49 -28.21
CA LYS A 293 -4.90 -5.46 -27.32
C LYS A 293 -4.71 -4.85 -25.93
N SER A 294 -5.46 -5.36 -24.97
CA SER A 294 -5.45 -4.85 -23.60
C SER A 294 -4.75 -5.82 -22.66
N VAL A 295 -3.81 -5.31 -21.86
CA VAL A 295 -3.16 -6.02 -20.78
C VAL A 295 -3.58 -5.38 -19.46
N THR A 296 -4.39 -6.10 -18.68
CA THR A 296 -5.01 -5.60 -17.45
C THR A 296 -4.45 -6.22 -16.17
N ASP A 297 -3.86 -7.42 -16.26
CA ASP A 297 -3.54 -8.24 -15.09
C ASP A 297 -2.03 -8.27 -14.75
N ALA A 298 -1.24 -7.43 -15.43
CA ALA A 298 0.20 -7.36 -15.22
C ALA A 298 0.54 -6.46 -14.01
N THR A 299 0.30 -6.97 -12.81
CA THR A 299 0.31 -6.22 -11.55
C THR A 299 1.65 -5.62 -11.12
N LEU A 300 2.75 -5.94 -11.81
CA LEU A 300 4.07 -5.28 -11.70
C LEU A 300 4.29 -4.18 -12.75
N VAL A 301 3.30 -3.91 -13.60
CA VAL A 301 3.33 -2.74 -14.47
C VAL A 301 2.89 -1.53 -13.65
N SER A 302 3.80 -0.61 -13.47
CA SER A 302 3.67 0.59 -12.66
C SER A 302 4.02 1.83 -13.47
N LEU A 303 3.90 2.99 -12.88
CA LEU A 303 4.29 4.27 -13.48
C LEU A 303 5.72 4.25 -14.08
N VAL A 304 6.63 3.47 -13.49
CA VAL A 304 8.04 3.44 -13.87
C VAL A 304 8.29 2.71 -15.19
N ASN A 305 7.48 1.68 -15.52
CA ASN A 305 7.74 0.79 -16.66
C ASN A 305 6.60 0.71 -17.69
N SER A 306 5.44 1.28 -17.40
CA SER A 306 4.22 1.14 -18.23
C SER A 306 4.42 1.57 -19.68
N SER A 307 5.08 2.71 -19.91
CA SER A 307 5.35 3.22 -21.25
C SER A 307 6.30 2.30 -22.04
N ALA A 308 7.35 1.78 -21.39
CA ALA A 308 8.28 0.84 -22.02
C ALA A 308 7.59 -0.49 -22.37
N VAL A 309 6.70 -0.98 -21.50
CA VAL A 309 5.89 -2.18 -21.76
C VAL A 309 4.93 -1.94 -22.94
N ALA A 310 4.21 -0.83 -22.97
CA ALA A 310 3.30 -0.49 -24.04
C ALA A 310 4.01 -0.38 -25.39
N LYS A 311 5.18 0.29 -25.42
CA LYS A 311 6.01 0.41 -26.62
C LYS A 311 6.50 -0.95 -27.11
N ARG A 312 7.03 -1.79 -26.23
CA ARG A 312 7.52 -3.15 -26.58
C ARG A 312 6.40 -4.01 -27.19
N LEU A 313 5.21 -3.97 -26.62
CA LEU A 313 4.06 -4.69 -27.17
C LEU A 313 3.62 -4.13 -28.51
N ALA A 314 3.64 -2.79 -28.68
CA ALA A 314 3.34 -2.19 -29.97
C ALA A 314 4.33 -2.63 -31.07
N ASP A 315 5.62 -2.66 -30.76
CA ASP A 315 6.66 -3.12 -31.68
C ASP A 315 6.50 -4.61 -32.03
N TYR A 316 6.09 -5.45 -31.08
CA TYR A 316 5.76 -6.86 -31.32
C TYR A 316 4.54 -6.99 -32.25
N TYR A 317 3.43 -6.31 -31.98
CA TYR A 317 2.19 -6.42 -32.76
C TYR A 317 2.25 -5.75 -34.14
N LYS A 318 3.27 -4.96 -34.43
CA LYS A 318 3.58 -4.50 -35.80
C LYS A 318 3.97 -5.65 -36.73
N CYS A 319 4.58 -6.72 -36.18
CA CYS A 319 5.01 -7.89 -36.93
C CYS A 319 3.85 -8.87 -37.04
N ARG A 320 3.34 -9.08 -38.24
CA ARG A 320 2.11 -9.83 -38.51
C ARG A 320 2.33 -11.14 -39.24
N GLU A 321 3.44 -11.25 -39.95
CA GLU A 321 3.73 -12.40 -40.84
C GLU A 321 4.48 -13.48 -40.07
N THR A 322 4.01 -14.72 -40.13
CA THR A 322 4.62 -15.88 -39.54
C THR A 322 4.92 -16.93 -40.59
N ILE A 323 6.16 -17.41 -40.64
CA ILE A 323 6.59 -18.53 -41.49
C ILE A 323 6.67 -19.79 -40.65
N THR A 324 6.02 -20.88 -41.08
CA THR A 324 6.20 -22.21 -40.51
C THR A 324 6.73 -23.12 -41.61
N ASN A 325 7.86 -23.79 -41.40
CA ASN A 325 8.42 -24.74 -42.36
C ASN A 325 9.31 -25.81 -41.69
N GLY A 326 9.38 -26.96 -42.31
CA GLY A 326 10.34 -27.97 -41.99
C GLY A 326 11.76 -27.56 -42.40
N ILE A 327 12.73 -27.66 -41.51
CA ILE A 327 14.12 -27.31 -41.75
C ILE A 327 15.08 -28.42 -41.27
N VAL A 328 16.27 -28.44 -41.84
CA VAL A 328 17.43 -29.13 -41.28
C VAL A 328 18.03 -28.13 -40.26
N SER A 329 17.75 -28.35 -38.99
CA SER A 329 18.23 -27.47 -37.93
C SER A 329 19.72 -27.65 -37.66
N GLY A 330 20.37 -26.54 -37.34
CA GLY A 330 21.76 -26.52 -36.80
C GLY A 330 21.69 -26.17 -35.29
N GLN A 331 22.25 -25.03 -34.92
CA GLN A 331 22.28 -24.53 -33.54
C GLN A 331 21.18 -23.50 -33.22
N GLU A 332 20.18 -23.38 -34.10
CA GLU A 332 19.10 -22.48 -33.96
C GLU A 332 18.28 -22.80 -32.69
N LYS A 333 17.79 -21.73 -32.01
CA LYS A 333 16.94 -21.81 -30.82
C LYS A 333 15.80 -20.78 -30.93
N PRO A 334 14.66 -21.00 -30.29
CA PRO A 334 13.67 -19.95 -30.13
C PRO A 334 14.28 -18.68 -29.55
N GLY A 335 13.88 -17.52 -30.06
CA GLY A 335 14.43 -16.22 -29.72
C GLY A 335 15.63 -15.78 -30.59
N HIS A 336 16.22 -16.68 -31.41
CA HIS A 336 17.25 -16.26 -32.36
C HIS A 336 16.64 -15.58 -33.59
N VAL A 337 17.27 -14.49 -34.03
CA VAL A 337 17.00 -13.87 -35.32
C VAL A 337 17.76 -14.64 -36.40
N VAL A 338 17.08 -15.02 -37.46
CA VAL A 338 17.64 -15.77 -38.58
C VAL A 338 17.31 -15.08 -39.89
N SER A 339 18.18 -15.23 -40.88
CA SER A 339 17.85 -14.93 -42.28
C SER A 339 17.24 -16.19 -42.90
N VAL A 340 15.94 -16.19 -43.16
CA VAL A 340 15.20 -17.36 -43.64
C VAL A 340 14.69 -17.14 -45.09
N TYR A 341 14.79 -18.19 -45.94
CA TYR A 341 14.24 -18.16 -47.28
C TYR A 341 12.72 -18.24 -47.19
N HIS A 342 12.05 -17.20 -47.73
CA HIS A 342 10.59 -17.14 -47.76
C HIS A 342 10.02 -18.14 -48.77
N PRO A 343 9.13 -19.07 -48.36
CA PRO A 343 8.72 -20.18 -49.21
C PRO A 343 8.00 -19.79 -50.45
N TYR A 344 7.29 -18.67 -50.46
CA TYR A 344 6.50 -18.19 -51.62
C TYR A 344 7.16 -17.02 -52.36
N ASP A 345 7.69 -16.02 -51.65
CA ASP A 345 8.33 -14.83 -52.25
C ASP A 345 9.72 -15.11 -52.82
N LYS A 346 10.30 -16.26 -52.52
CA LYS A 346 11.62 -16.69 -53.01
C LYS A 346 12.74 -15.68 -52.71
N LYS A 347 12.65 -14.99 -51.59
CA LYS A 347 13.65 -14.02 -51.10
C LYS A 347 14.05 -14.36 -49.69
N MET A 348 15.21 -13.86 -49.24
CA MET A 348 15.63 -13.95 -47.87
C MET A 348 14.92 -12.86 -47.02
N VAL A 349 14.37 -13.24 -45.89
CA VAL A 349 13.73 -12.30 -44.95
C VAL A 349 14.32 -12.52 -43.56
N SER A 350 14.37 -11.47 -42.75
CA SER A 350 14.74 -11.55 -41.36
C SER A 350 13.54 -11.99 -40.52
N ALA A 351 13.70 -12.99 -39.67
CA ALA A 351 12.65 -13.49 -38.80
C ALA A 351 13.22 -13.94 -37.46
N CYS A 352 12.42 -13.82 -36.39
CA CYS A 352 12.77 -14.35 -35.08
C CYS A 352 12.04 -15.67 -34.82
N ILE A 353 12.77 -16.69 -34.41
CA ILE A 353 12.23 -18.02 -34.16
C ILE A 353 11.34 -17.99 -32.93
N VAL A 354 10.08 -18.41 -33.07
CA VAL A 354 9.09 -18.56 -31.98
C VAL A 354 9.17 -19.97 -31.40
N SER A 355 9.13 -20.99 -32.29
CA SER A 355 9.19 -22.40 -31.84
C SER A 355 10.03 -23.25 -32.76
N LEU A 356 10.55 -24.34 -32.20
CA LEU A 356 11.35 -25.32 -32.90
C LEU A 356 11.03 -26.73 -32.37
N ASP A 357 10.23 -27.46 -33.13
CA ASP A 357 9.84 -28.84 -32.85
C ASP A 357 10.73 -29.80 -33.59
N THR A 358 11.69 -30.41 -32.90
CA THR A 358 12.67 -31.29 -33.52
C THR A 358 12.25 -32.75 -33.38
N THR A 359 12.29 -33.49 -34.47
CA THR A 359 12.11 -34.95 -34.49
C THR A 359 13.43 -35.61 -34.86
N MET A 360 13.85 -36.51 -34.00
CA MET A 360 15.08 -37.33 -34.17
C MET A 360 14.65 -38.77 -34.29
N SER A 361 14.45 -39.26 -35.51
CA SER A 361 14.11 -40.66 -35.81
C SER A 361 14.73 -41.05 -37.14
N GLY A 362 15.98 -41.48 -37.12
CA GLY A 362 16.75 -41.77 -38.34
C GLY A 362 17.27 -40.53 -39.07
N THR A 363 16.56 -39.41 -39.03
CA THR A 363 16.96 -38.09 -39.54
C THR A 363 16.66 -37.01 -38.51
N LEU A 364 17.38 -35.89 -38.60
CA LEU A 364 17.13 -34.70 -37.81
C LEU A 364 16.23 -33.74 -38.60
N LYS A 365 14.95 -33.67 -38.26
CA LYS A 365 13.99 -32.74 -38.87
C LYS A 365 13.42 -31.82 -37.82
N SER A 366 13.43 -30.53 -38.07
CA SER A 366 12.79 -29.55 -37.18
C SER A 366 11.69 -28.83 -37.92
N GLU A 367 10.54 -28.68 -37.31
CA GLU A 367 9.50 -27.73 -37.75
C GLU A 367 9.75 -26.41 -37.02
N MET A 368 10.05 -25.38 -37.78
CA MET A 368 10.34 -24.03 -37.28
C MET A 368 9.15 -23.13 -37.54
N THR A 369 8.75 -22.36 -36.50
CA THR A 369 7.85 -21.22 -36.63
C THR A 369 8.62 -19.95 -36.30
N ALA A 370 8.58 -18.95 -37.18
CA ALA A 370 9.31 -17.71 -37.02
C ALA A 370 8.45 -16.48 -37.39
N LEU A 371 8.56 -15.41 -36.60
CA LEU A 371 7.88 -14.15 -36.80
C LEU A 371 8.75 -13.23 -37.67
N VAL A 372 8.26 -12.86 -38.81
CA VAL A 372 8.98 -12.05 -39.81
C VAL A 372 9.04 -10.59 -39.38
N GLY A 373 10.21 -9.99 -39.49
CA GLY A 373 10.44 -8.56 -39.18
C GLY A 373 10.58 -8.24 -37.69
N PHE A 374 10.35 -9.20 -36.80
CA PHE A 374 10.55 -8.96 -35.38
C PHE A 374 12.06 -8.99 -35.04
N LEU A 375 12.53 -7.88 -34.50
CA LEU A 375 13.86 -7.77 -33.90
C LEU A 375 13.69 -7.66 -32.38
N PRO A 376 14.28 -8.58 -31.60
CA PRO A 376 14.23 -8.49 -30.14
C PRO A 376 14.75 -7.15 -29.67
N PRO A 377 14.02 -6.45 -28.79
CA PRO A 377 14.53 -5.25 -28.19
C PRO A 377 15.78 -5.57 -27.41
N GLN A 378 16.90 -5.00 -27.81
CA GLN A 378 18.13 -5.10 -27.00
C GLN A 378 17.95 -4.13 -25.83
N PRO A 379 18.26 -4.57 -24.60
CA PRO A 379 18.55 -3.60 -23.57
C PRO A 379 19.72 -2.77 -24.10
N GLU A 380 19.51 -1.49 -24.25
CA GLU A 380 20.59 -0.60 -24.65
C GLU A 380 21.79 -0.91 -23.75
N SER A 381 22.98 -1.03 -24.35
CA SER A 381 24.23 -1.35 -23.62
C SER A 381 24.63 -0.28 -22.59
N THR A 382 23.80 0.74 -22.45
CA THR A 382 23.85 1.81 -21.49
C THR A 382 23.02 1.43 -20.27
N GLU A 383 23.66 1.31 -19.12
CA GLU A 383 22.97 1.20 -17.85
C GLU A 383 22.16 2.48 -17.63
N TYR A 384 20.83 2.34 -17.58
CA TYR A 384 19.94 3.40 -17.12
C TYR A 384 19.62 3.16 -15.65
N TYR A 385 19.47 4.24 -14.91
CA TYR A 385 18.90 4.21 -13.59
C TYR A 385 17.72 5.17 -13.52
N ASP A 386 16.70 4.76 -12.77
CA ASP A 386 15.53 5.60 -12.55
C ASP A 386 15.88 6.65 -11.49
N GLU A 387 15.68 7.90 -11.84
CA GLU A 387 15.97 9.03 -10.95
C GLU A 387 14.65 9.71 -10.56
N ARG A 388 14.59 10.12 -9.28
CA ARG A 388 13.50 10.87 -8.69
C ARG A 388 14.02 12.21 -8.20
N VAL A 389 13.34 13.27 -8.59
CA VAL A 389 13.64 14.63 -8.11
C VAL A 389 12.37 15.21 -7.51
N ILE A 390 12.47 15.80 -6.31
CA ILE A 390 11.41 16.62 -5.73
C ILE A 390 11.78 18.08 -5.86
N LEU A 391 10.88 18.84 -6.46
CA LEU A 391 11.00 20.30 -6.59
C LEU A 391 10.02 20.95 -5.60
N THR A 392 10.52 21.96 -4.88
CA THR A 392 9.75 22.73 -3.90
C THR A 392 9.91 24.23 -4.16
N GLY A 393 8.98 25.02 -3.70
CA GLY A 393 9.01 26.47 -3.91
C GLY A 393 8.75 26.85 -5.37
N SER A 394 9.57 27.72 -5.92
CA SER A 394 9.49 28.13 -7.32
C SER A 394 10.88 28.24 -7.93
N GLY A 395 11.00 27.92 -9.23
CA GLY A 395 12.30 27.93 -9.89
C GLY A 395 12.22 27.45 -11.33
N VAL A 396 13.36 27.01 -11.82
CA VAL A 396 13.53 26.45 -13.17
C VAL A 396 14.22 25.11 -13.04
N TRP A 397 13.59 24.07 -13.57
CA TRP A 397 14.20 22.76 -13.72
C TRP A 397 14.76 22.61 -15.12
N THR A 398 15.98 22.12 -15.23
CA THR A 398 16.61 21.84 -16.52
C THR A 398 16.50 20.35 -16.80
N VAL A 399 15.95 19.99 -17.97
CA VAL A 399 15.87 18.59 -18.43
C VAL A 399 17.28 18.02 -18.51
N PRO A 400 17.60 16.93 -17.80
CA PRO A 400 18.96 16.37 -17.82
C PRO A 400 19.38 15.88 -19.20
N GLU A 401 20.69 15.84 -19.45
CA GLU A 401 21.26 15.28 -20.65
C GLU A 401 20.81 13.82 -20.85
N GLY A 402 20.42 13.49 -22.08
CA GLY A 402 19.98 12.15 -22.47
C GLY A 402 18.53 11.80 -22.06
N VAL A 403 17.81 12.71 -21.39
CA VAL A 403 16.40 12.50 -21.01
C VAL A 403 15.50 13.06 -22.10
N THR A 404 14.79 12.16 -22.79
CA THR A 404 13.80 12.48 -23.84
C THR A 404 12.35 12.30 -23.41
N SER A 405 12.15 11.74 -22.21
CA SER A 405 10.82 11.56 -21.60
C SER A 405 10.94 11.62 -20.08
N TYR A 406 9.96 12.22 -19.43
CA TYR A 406 9.85 12.23 -17.97
C TYR A 406 8.39 12.28 -17.54
N THR A 407 8.09 11.73 -16.37
CA THR A 407 6.79 11.87 -15.73
C THR A 407 6.86 12.92 -14.64
N ARG A 408 5.96 13.89 -14.68
CA ARG A 408 5.79 14.91 -13.65
C ARG A 408 4.51 14.69 -12.87
N VAL A 409 4.63 14.77 -11.55
CA VAL A 409 3.50 14.69 -10.60
C VAL A 409 3.40 16.06 -9.93
N LEU A 410 2.40 16.84 -10.29
CA LEU A 410 2.15 18.15 -9.73
C LEU A 410 1.19 18.01 -8.54
N ILE A 411 1.65 18.39 -7.37
CA ILE A 411 0.90 18.28 -6.12
C ILE A 411 0.60 19.69 -5.63
N GLY A 412 -0.67 20.07 -5.62
CA GLY A 412 -1.12 21.36 -5.08
C GLY A 412 -0.97 21.45 -3.57
N GLY A 413 -1.05 22.64 -3.00
CA GLY A 413 -1.14 22.84 -1.56
C GLY A 413 -2.43 22.24 -1.00
N GLY A 414 -2.36 21.63 0.18
CA GLY A 414 -3.54 21.12 0.89
C GLY A 414 -4.43 22.23 1.43
N ARG A 415 -5.67 21.90 1.81
CA ARG A 415 -6.59 22.78 2.52
C ARG A 415 -6.28 22.77 4.03
N GLY A 416 -6.33 23.91 4.70
CA GLY A 416 -6.25 23.99 6.17
C GLY A 416 -7.40 23.25 6.85
N GLY A 417 -7.17 22.75 8.06
CA GLY A 417 -8.24 22.15 8.88
C GLY A 417 -9.21 23.20 9.42
N SER A 418 -10.46 22.81 9.68
CA SER A 418 -11.42 23.68 10.37
C SER A 418 -11.10 23.80 11.86
N SER A 419 -11.54 24.90 12.51
CA SER A 419 -11.39 25.06 13.97
C SER A 419 -12.22 24.04 14.76
N GLY A 420 -11.79 23.70 15.97
CA GLY A 420 -12.56 22.87 16.91
C GLY A 420 -13.71 23.63 17.60
N HIS A 421 -14.62 22.89 18.19
CA HIS A 421 -15.76 23.46 18.91
C HIS A 421 -15.40 23.77 20.37
N ARG A 422 -16.15 24.75 20.93
CA ARG A 422 -16.09 25.04 22.37
C ARG A 422 -16.71 23.90 23.17
N GLY A 423 -16.18 23.60 24.32
CA GLY A 423 -16.85 22.79 25.35
C GLY A 423 -18.09 23.48 25.93
N GLU A 424 -18.99 22.69 26.44
CA GLU A 424 -20.22 23.17 27.04
C GLU A 424 -20.04 23.56 28.50
N SER A 425 -20.90 24.46 28.99
CA SER A 425 -21.12 24.69 30.40
C SER A 425 -22.15 23.71 30.95
N PRO A 426 -22.08 23.29 32.22
CA PRO A 426 -23.15 22.50 32.83
C PRO A 426 -24.45 23.26 32.94
N ALA A 427 -25.54 22.54 33.07
CA ALA A 427 -26.84 23.14 33.29
C ALA A 427 -26.90 23.88 34.62
N VAL A 428 -27.66 25.01 34.62
CA VAL A 428 -27.96 25.77 35.85
C VAL A 428 -29.19 25.16 36.49
N ARG A 429 -29.12 24.90 37.78
CA ARG A 429 -30.26 24.39 38.53
C ARG A 429 -31.17 25.54 39.01
N THR A 430 -32.46 25.26 39.05
CA THR A 430 -33.43 26.20 39.58
C THR A 430 -33.25 26.39 41.08
N PRO A 431 -33.11 27.61 41.61
CA PRO A 431 -33.07 27.86 43.03
C PRO A 431 -34.25 27.23 43.76
N LYS A 432 -33.99 26.59 44.88
CA LYS A 432 -35.02 26.04 45.77
C LYS A 432 -35.12 26.94 47.01
N SER A 433 -36.36 27.33 47.34
CA SER A 433 -36.62 28.08 48.61
C SER A 433 -37.85 27.55 49.25
N TRP A 434 -37.85 27.65 50.56
CA TRP A 434 -38.92 27.22 51.39
C TRP A 434 -39.12 28.24 52.53
N THR A 435 -40.33 28.59 52.83
CA THR A 435 -40.71 29.51 53.89
C THR A 435 -41.93 28.98 54.57
N GLU A 436 -41.86 28.85 55.89
CA GLU A 436 -43.00 28.37 56.66
C GLU A 436 -43.04 28.94 58.09
N LYS A 437 -44.20 28.91 58.69
CA LYS A 437 -44.36 29.13 60.13
C LYS A 437 -43.88 27.89 60.90
N PHE A 438 -43.27 28.13 62.05
CA PHE A 438 -42.73 27.05 62.85
C PHE A 438 -43.82 26.12 63.39
N ASP A 439 -43.91 24.94 62.82
CA ASP A 439 -44.51 23.75 63.44
C ASP A 439 -43.48 22.66 63.42
N ALA A 440 -42.89 22.42 64.54
CA ALA A 440 -41.91 21.37 64.83
C ALA A 440 -41.60 20.42 63.68
N LEU A 441 -40.42 20.45 63.11
CA LEU A 441 -39.70 19.31 62.59
C LEU A 441 -38.51 19.70 61.66
N ARG A 442 -37.51 18.84 61.53
CA ARG A 442 -36.36 19.00 60.67
C ARG A 442 -36.77 19.26 59.20
N ARG A 443 -36.33 20.37 58.69
CA ARG A 443 -36.58 20.75 57.26
C ARG A 443 -35.30 21.16 56.60
N TYR A 444 -35.18 20.88 55.32
CA TYR A 444 -34.04 21.33 54.55
C TYR A 444 -34.49 21.55 53.07
N VAL A 445 -33.74 22.42 52.42
CA VAL A 445 -33.81 22.62 50.97
C VAL A 445 -32.42 22.42 50.39
N ALA A 446 -32.30 21.50 49.44
CA ALA A 446 -31.05 21.18 48.78
C ALA A 446 -31.19 21.32 47.26
N LEU A 447 -30.13 21.72 46.59
CA LEU A 447 -30.08 21.84 45.14
C LEU A 447 -29.96 20.51 44.41
N ASP A 448 -29.34 19.52 45.03
CA ASP A 448 -29.01 18.26 44.40
C ASP A 448 -29.96 17.08 44.73
N ASN A 449 -30.99 17.31 45.50
CA ASN A 449 -31.87 16.25 45.96
C ASN A 449 -32.67 15.62 44.82
N GLY A 450 -32.19 14.47 44.31
CA GLY A 450 -32.76 13.70 43.23
C GLY A 450 -32.61 14.32 41.83
N VAL A 451 -31.53 15.07 41.58
CA VAL A 451 -31.23 15.70 40.29
C VAL A 451 -29.80 15.35 39.87
N SER A 452 -29.62 14.92 38.61
CA SER A 452 -28.29 14.79 38.00
C SER A 452 -27.56 16.13 37.91
N MET A 453 -26.25 16.13 38.16
CA MET A 453 -25.40 17.30 38.02
C MET A 453 -24.20 16.91 37.13
N GLU A 454 -24.54 16.70 35.85
CA GLU A 454 -23.54 16.34 34.84
C GLU A 454 -22.64 17.55 34.55
N GLY A 455 -21.35 17.28 34.31
CA GLY A 455 -20.45 18.26 33.74
C GLY A 455 -20.86 18.65 32.32
N GLY A 456 -20.43 19.80 31.85
CA GLY A 456 -20.60 20.21 30.47
C GLY A 456 -19.89 19.22 29.53
N LYS A 457 -20.41 18.99 28.35
CA LYS A 457 -19.79 18.15 27.32
C LYS A 457 -18.49 18.76 26.79
N GLY A 458 -17.55 17.95 26.42
CA GLY A 458 -16.39 18.39 25.65
C GLY A 458 -16.80 18.86 24.25
N GLY A 459 -16.05 19.78 23.69
CA GLY A 459 -16.25 20.25 22.33
C GLY A 459 -15.77 19.19 21.32
N GLU A 460 -16.46 19.07 20.21
CA GLU A 460 -16.06 18.21 19.10
C GLU A 460 -14.86 18.79 18.33
N PRO A 461 -14.02 17.96 17.70
CA PRO A 461 -13.01 18.46 16.77
C PRO A 461 -13.67 19.06 15.52
N GLY A 462 -12.96 19.94 14.81
CA GLY A 462 -13.37 20.43 13.51
C GLY A 462 -13.22 19.39 12.40
N GLU A 463 -13.45 19.79 11.15
CA GLU A 463 -13.23 18.97 9.98
C GLU A 463 -11.76 19.02 9.53
N ALA A 464 -11.17 17.86 9.21
CA ALA A 464 -9.83 17.77 8.65
C ALA A 464 -9.78 18.39 7.24
N GLY A 465 -8.73 19.10 6.92
CA GLY A 465 -8.52 19.67 5.60
C GLY A 465 -8.29 18.61 4.52
N ASP A 466 -8.76 18.86 3.32
CA ASP A 466 -8.53 17.99 2.17
C ASP A 466 -7.10 18.10 1.67
N GLY A 467 -6.56 17.02 1.10
CA GLY A 467 -5.31 17.03 0.38
C GLY A 467 -5.39 17.85 -0.90
N GLY A 468 -4.24 18.37 -1.33
CA GLY A 468 -4.11 19.10 -2.58
C GLY A 468 -4.43 18.22 -3.79
N LYS A 469 -4.84 18.85 -4.89
CA LYS A 469 -5.07 18.14 -6.15
C LYS A 469 -3.76 17.64 -6.74
N VAL A 470 -3.79 16.46 -7.35
CA VAL A 470 -2.64 15.79 -7.96
C VAL A 470 -2.88 15.60 -9.45
N LEU A 471 -1.96 16.09 -10.26
CA LEU A 471 -1.91 15.83 -11.71
C LEU A 471 -0.66 14.98 -12.01
N VAL A 472 -0.87 13.83 -12.65
CA VAL A 472 0.23 12.97 -13.15
C VAL A 472 0.24 13.05 -14.69
N GLU A 473 1.37 13.44 -15.25
CA GLU A 473 1.50 13.62 -16.69
C GLU A 473 2.89 13.17 -17.17
N THR A 474 2.92 12.45 -18.31
CA THR A 474 4.17 12.06 -18.97
C THR A 474 4.45 12.97 -20.16
N VAL A 475 5.60 13.59 -20.16
CA VAL A 475 6.13 14.40 -21.28
C VAL A 475 7.02 13.50 -22.12
N THR A 476 6.63 13.23 -23.38
CA THR A 476 7.34 12.29 -24.28
C THR A 476 8.34 12.94 -25.21
N ASP A 477 8.23 14.26 -25.40
CA ASP A 477 9.07 15.02 -26.33
C ASP A 477 10.00 15.99 -25.59
N ALA A 478 10.56 15.51 -24.47
CA ALA A 478 11.46 16.33 -23.67
C ALA A 478 12.79 16.58 -24.41
N VAL A 479 13.20 17.84 -24.47
CA VAL A 479 14.47 18.24 -25.09
C VAL A 479 15.53 18.35 -23.98
N PRO A 480 16.62 17.55 -24.02
CA PRO A 480 17.72 17.69 -23.08
C PRO A 480 18.25 19.12 -23.02
N GLY A 481 18.51 19.62 -21.82
CA GLY A 481 18.95 21.01 -21.60
C GLY A 481 17.84 22.07 -21.61
N ALA A 482 16.59 21.71 -21.98
CA ALA A 482 15.45 22.64 -21.94
C ALA A 482 15.17 23.09 -20.49
N LYS A 483 14.85 24.38 -20.34
CA LYS A 483 14.51 25.00 -19.06
C LYS A 483 13.01 25.07 -18.89
N VAL A 484 12.48 24.42 -17.84
CA VAL A 484 11.06 24.37 -17.52
C VAL A 484 10.82 25.11 -16.20
N SER A 485 10.08 26.23 -16.26
CA SER A 485 9.71 26.99 -15.07
C SER A 485 8.64 26.27 -14.27
N TYR A 486 8.71 26.38 -12.94
CA TYR A 486 7.75 25.80 -12.03
C TYR A 486 7.47 26.68 -10.82
N ALA A 487 6.29 26.53 -10.23
CA ALA A 487 5.90 27.14 -8.96
C ALA A 487 5.04 26.16 -8.18
N CYS A 488 5.45 25.81 -6.97
CA CYS A 488 4.69 24.95 -6.07
C CYS A 488 3.67 25.76 -5.29
N GLY A 489 2.48 25.21 -5.15
CA GLY A 489 1.38 25.82 -4.41
C GLY A 489 1.71 25.98 -2.93
N LYS A 490 1.00 26.88 -2.25
CA LYS A 490 1.07 27.07 -0.80
C LYS A 490 -0.06 26.31 -0.13
N GLY A 491 0.20 25.73 1.02
CA GLY A 491 -0.84 25.16 1.88
C GLY A 491 -1.77 26.24 2.40
N GLY A 492 -3.03 25.88 2.60
CA GLY A 492 -4.04 26.76 3.17
C GLY A 492 -3.85 26.95 4.68
N TYR A 493 -4.19 28.12 5.17
CA TYR A 493 -4.22 28.39 6.62
C TYR A 493 -5.37 27.64 7.28
N GLY A 494 -5.19 27.24 8.54
CA GLY A 494 -6.27 26.67 9.35
C GLY A 494 -7.38 27.69 9.61
N GLY A 495 -8.60 27.19 9.85
CA GLY A 495 -9.73 28.01 10.27
C GLY A 495 -9.49 28.60 11.65
N ALA A 496 -9.56 29.92 11.80
CA ALA A 496 -9.43 30.58 13.09
C ALA A 496 -10.67 30.34 13.95
N PHE A 497 -10.48 29.98 15.20
CA PHE A 497 -11.59 29.74 16.12
C PHE A 497 -12.35 31.05 16.40
N SER A 498 -13.60 31.11 15.95
CA SER A 498 -14.55 32.16 16.36
C SER A 498 -15.68 31.59 17.20
N GLN A 499 -16.41 30.60 16.65
CA GLN A 499 -17.51 29.91 17.35
C GLN A 499 -17.39 28.37 17.22
N GLY A 500 -16.49 27.87 16.42
CA GLY A 500 -16.23 26.45 16.15
C GLY A 500 -16.60 26.02 14.72
N ASN A 501 -15.86 25.09 14.17
CA ASN A 501 -15.94 24.59 12.79
C ASN A 501 -15.78 25.69 11.71
N ASP A 502 -15.02 26.73 12.01
CA ASP A 502 -14.64 27.73 11.02
C ASP A 502 -13.71 27.11 9.98
N ALA A 503 -14.09 27.20 8.70
CA ALA A 503 -13.42 26.47 7.63
C ALA A 503 -11.98 26.95 7.40
N GLY A 504 -11.06 26.01 7.18
CA GLY A 504 -9.71 26.34 6.73
C GLY A 504 -9.66 26.85 5.29
N ALA A 505 -8.66 27.65 4.98
CA ALA A 505 -8.46 28.21 3.66
C ALA A 505 -8.01 27.13 2.66
N PRO A 506 -8.41 27.21 1.38
CA PRO A 506 -7.88 26.32 0.34
C PRO A 506 -6.39 26.58 0.09
N GLY A 507 -5.65 25.55 -0.26
CA GLY A 507 -4.30 25.70 -0.80
C GLY A 507 -4.31 26.20 -2.24
N THR A 508 -3.15 26.58 -2.76
CA THR A 508 -2.98 27.07 -4.12
C THR A 508 -2.43 25.98 -5.05
N ALA A 509 -2.65 26.14 -6.35
CA ALA A 509 -2.18 25.18 -7.35
C ALA A 509 -0.66 25.18 -7.53
N THR A 510 -0.12 24.01 -7.88
CA THR A 510 1.25 23.83 -8.36
C THR A 510 1.26 23.83 -9.87
N THR A 511 2.23 24.53 -10.48
CA THR A 511 2.34 24.66 -11.94
C THR A 511 3.74 24.27 -12.41
N MET A 512 3.84 23.70 -13.63
CA MET A 512 5.12 23.42 -14.29
C MET A 512 4.91 23.30 -15.80
N GLY A 513 5.65 24.10 -16.58
CA GLY A 513 5.67 24.02 -18.05
C GLY A 513 4.26 24.02 -18.68
N GLY A 514 3.37 24.89 -18.20
CA GLY A 514 2.00 25.05 -18.70
C GLY A 514 0.95 24.11 -18.08
N ALA A 515 1.34 23.06 -17.37
CA ALA A 515 0.39 22.22 -16.61
C ALA A 515 0.14 22.79 -15.22
N THR A 516 -1.04 22.48 -14.67
CA THR A 516 -1.46 22.92 -13.32
C THR A 516 -2.13 21.77 -12.58
N SER A 517 -1.86 21.63 -11.28
CA SER A 517 -2.51 20.65 -10.42
C SER A 517 -4.03 20.83 -10.34
N ASP A 518 -4.58 21.99 -10.68
CA ASP A 518 -6.04 22.23 -10.68
C ASP A 518 -6.80 21.34 -11.65
N THR A 519 -6.17 20.86 -12.71
CA THR A 519 -6.76 19.90 -13.65
C THR A 519 -6.69 18.45 -13.15
N GLY A 520 -6.00 18.21 -12.04
CA GLY A 520 -5.89 16.92 -11.39
C GLY A 520 -7.06 16.59 -10.47
N SER A 521 -6.95 15.48 -9.78
CA SER A 521 -7.91 14.99 -8.78
C SER A 521 -7.31 14.99 -7.38
N SER A 522 -8.18 15.03 -6.37
CA SER A 522 -7.80 14.79 -4.97
C SER A 522 -8.42 13.47 -4.50
N SER A 523 -7.74 12.81 -3.57
CA SER A 523 -8.27 11.62 -2.88
C SER A 523 -7.95 11.73 -1.39
N GLU A 524 -8.76 11.09 -0.54
CA GLU A 524 -8.50 11.07 0.91
C GLU A 524 -7.16 10.41 1.25
N ALA A 525 -6.78 9.38 0.50
CA ALA A 525 -5.51 8.68 0.69
C ALA A 525 -4.30 9.44 0.13
N GLY A 526 -4.52 10.43 -0.74
CA GLY A 526 -3.46 11.18 -1.41
C GLY A 526 -2.79 10.43 -2.55
N TYR A 527 -1.56 10.83 -2.85
CA TYR A 527 -0.64 10.22 -3.83
C TYR A 527 0.50 9.55 -3.10
N THR A 528 0.76 8.31 -3.41
CA THR A 528 1.92 7.57 -2.88
C THR A 528 3.03 7.54 -3.92
N ASP A 529 4.22 8.00 -3.54
CA ASP A 529 5.41 7.93 -4.35
C ASP A 529 5.77 6.47 -4.67
N ALA A 530 5.88 6.18 -5.96
CA ALA A 530 6.13 4.82 -6.43
C ALA A 530 7.51 4.27 -6.03
N ILE A 531 8.47 5.15 -5.71
CA ILE A 531 9.85 4.76 -5.38
C ILE A 531 10.06 4.66 -3.88
N THR A 532 9.52 5.61 -3.10
CA THR A 532 9.80 5.69 -1.65
C THR A 532 8.65 5.21 -0.78
N GLY A 533 7.44 5.09 -1.33
CA GLY A 533 6.24 4.82 -0.55
C GLY A 533 5.77 6.02 0.28
N GLU A 534 6.39 7.19 0.14
CA GLU A 534 6.01 8.41 0.84
C GLU A 534 4.64 8.92 0.34
N VAL A 535 3.78 9.34 1.26
CA VAL A 535 2.43 9.79 0.94
C VAL A 535 2.35 11.31 0.89
N PHE A 536 1.82 11.82 -0.21
CA PHE A 536 1.60 13.23 -0.51
C PHE A 536 0.10 13.52 -0.69
N ALA A 537 -0.30 14.75 -0.49
CA ALA A 537 -1.68 15.22 -0.76
C ALA A 537 -2.79 14.38 -0.09
N ALA A 538 -2.50 13.73 1.02
CA ALA A 538 -3.53 13.01 1.79
C ALA A 538 -4.40 13.99 2.58
N LYS A 539 -5.61 13.57 2.93
CA LYS A 539 -6.47 14.29 3.87
C LYS A 539 -5.77 14.48 5.22
N GLY A 540 -5.98 15.59 5.85
CA GLY A 540 -5.48 15.89 7.19
C GLY A 540 -6.01 14.91 8.24
N LYS A 541 -5.43 14.95 9.42
CA LYS A 541 -5.89 14.15 10.57
C LYS A 541 -7.08 14.86 11.24
N SER A 542 -7.96 14.08 11.83
CA SER A 542 -8.97 14.63 12.75
C SER A 542 -8.30 15.09 14.03
N GLY A 543 -8.76 16.21 14.54
CA GLY A 543 -8.44 16.67 15.89
C GLY A 543 -9.01 15.74 16.95
N ILE A 544 -8.78 16.08 18.19
CA ILE A 544 -9.24 15.31 19.36
C ILE A 544 -10.37 16.09 20.03
N ALA A 545 -11.47 15.41 20.36
CA ALA A 545 -12.55 16.01 21.15
C ALA A 545 -12.05 16.36 22.57
N GLY A 546 -12.56 17.45 23.13
CA GLY A 546 -12.36 17.76 24.54
C GLY A 546 -13.06 16.73 25.44
N SER A 547 -12.58 16.51 26.64
CA SER A 547 -13.30 15.67 27.59
C SER A 547 -14.41 16.46 28.30
N PRO A 548 -15.52 15.79 28.72
CA PRO A 548 -16.55 16.44 29.53
C PRO A 548 -15.97 16.88 30.88
N GLY A 549 -16.62 17.78 31.59
CA GLY A 549 -16.31 18.07 32.98
C GLY A 549 -16.73 16.94 33.93
N ASN A 550 -16.15 16.88 35.10
CA ASN A 550 -16.60 15.97 36.17
C ASN A 550 -18.01 16.32 36.62
N GLY A 551 -18.74 15.35 37.08
CA GLY A 551 -20.10 15.52 37.62
C GLY A 551 -20.66 14.21 38.12
N TYR A 552 -21.96 14.10 38.27
CA TYR A 552 -22.66 12.86 38.60
C TYR A 552 -24.05 12.79 38.00
N THR A 553 -24.54 11.57 37.78
CA THR A 553 -25.91 11.28 37.34
C THR A 553 -26.76 10.73 38.48
N TRP A 554 -28.07 11.02 38.47
CA TRP A 554 -29.06 10.46 39.34
C TRP A 554 -29.97 9.50 38.57
N ASP A 555 -30.09 8.28 39.00
CA ASP A 555 -30.91 7.24 38.35
C ASP A 555 -32.25 6.93 39.06
N GLY A 556 -32.65 7.79 39.97
CA GLY A 556 -33.89 7.63 40.79
C GLY A 556 -33.65 6.91 42.11
N GLY A 557 -32.45 6.49 42.44
CA GLY A 557 -32.13 5.84 43.70
C GLY A 557 -30.68 6.04 44.16
N LYS A 558 -29.79 6.37 43.22
CA LYS A 558 -28.35 6.46 43.48
C LYS A 558 -27.67 7.53 42.64
N TYR A 559 -26.78 8.25 43.27
CA TYR A 559 -25.81 9.12 42.56
C TYR A 559 -24.64 8.30 42.09
N THR A 560 -24.34 8.42 40.79
CA THR A 560 -23.16 7.78 40.18
C THR A 560 -22.20 8.86 39.69
N TYR A 561 -20.99 8.89 40.24
CA TYR A 561 -19.94 9.82 39.85
C TYR A 561 -19.52 9.57 38.39
N GLN A 562 -19.39 10.63 37.64
CA GLN A 562 -18.99 10.66 36.24
C GLN A 562 -17.65 11.38 36.10
N PRO A 563 -16.53 10.61 36.21
CA PRO A 563 -15.22 11.20 36.00
C PRO A 563 -14.99 11.50 34.52
N SER A 564 -14.31 12.58 34.25
CA SER A 564 -13.87 12.92 32.90
C SER A 564 -12.79 11.93 32.42
N PRO A 565 -12.89 11.43 31.18
CA PRO A 565 -11.84 10.59 30.60
C PRO A 565 -10.55 11.38 30.37
N LEU A 566 -9.42 10.67 30.40
CA LEU A 566 -8.12 11.23 30.04
C LEU A 566 -8.03 11.43 28.52
N ILE A 567 -7.31 12.47 28.10
CA ILE A 567 -6.98 12.73 26.70
C ILE A 567 -5.47 12.53 26.51
N THR A 568 -5.07 11.79 25.49
CA THR A 568 -3.65 11.63 25.14
C THR A 568 -3.40 12.19 23.73
N VAL A 569 -2.44 13.10 23.64
CA VAL A 569 -2.04 13.77 22.40
C VAL A 569 -0.52 13.69 22.30
N ASP A 570 0.00 13.15 21.24
CA ASP A 570 1.45 12.99 20.97
C ASP A 570 2.23 12.37 22.15
N GLY A 571 1.60 11.41 22.84
CA GLY A 571 2.19 10.71 24.00
C GLY A 571 2.08 11.47 25.33
N VAL A 572 1.52 12.68 25.34
CA VAL A 572 1.24 13.46 26.56
C VAL A 572 -0.21 13.29 26.96
N THR A 573 -0.43 12.93 28.24
CA THR A 573 -1.78 12.72 28.78
C THR A 573 -2.24 13.92 29.61
N TYR A 574 -3.44 14.37 29.31
CA TYR A 574 -4.12 15.47 29.99
C TYR A 574 -5.32 14.97 30.78
N SER A 575 -5.57 15.53 31.95
CA SER A 575 -6.62 15.14 32.88
C SER A 575 -7.57 16.28 33.17
N ALA A 576 -8.76 15.93 33.64
CA ALA A 576 -9.64 16.92 34.26
C ALA A 576 -9.00 17.59 35.49
N GLY A 577 -9.49 18.75 35.85
CA GLY A 577 -9.22 19.40 37.11
C GLY A 577 -9.71 18.56 38.28
N LYS A 578 -9.21 18.88 39.47
CA LYS A 578 -9.59 18.19 40.71
C LYS A 578 -10.95 18.67 41.19
N ASP A 579 -11.74 17.73 41.66
CA ASP A 579 -12.92 18.01 42.44
C ASP A 579 -12.50 18.55 43.82
N LYS A 580 -13.30 19.41 44.39
CA LYS A 580 -13.09 19.85 45.77
C LYS A 580 -13.99 19.07 46.71
N GLU A 581 -13.41 18.72 47.86
CA GLU A 581 -14.09 17.97 48.91
C GLU A 581 -15.25 18.78 49.52
N GLU A 582 -16.13 18.07 50.25
CA GLU A 582 -17.21 18.64 51.00
C GLU A 582 -16.64 19.55 52.09
N VAL A 583 -17.08 20.81 52.06
CA VAL A 583 -16.79 21.76 53.14
C VAL A 583 -18.07 21.92 53.93
N GLU A 584 -18.08 21.45 55.17
CA GLU A 584 -19.14 21.81 56.07
C GLU A 584 -19.08 23.32 56.33
N GLY A 585 -20.12 24.01 55.99
CA GLY A 585 -20.28 25.41 56.35
C GLY A 585 -20.43 25.58 57.85
N GLU A 586 -19.97 26.68 58.39
CA GLU A 586 -20.24 26.99 59.77
C GLU A 586 -21.75 27.00 60.05
N ASP A 587 -22.16 26.25 61.08
CA ASP A 587 -23.53 26.38 61.58
C ASP A 587 -23.78 27.82 61.93
N GLY A 588 -24.78 28.43 61.29
CA GLY A 588 -25.20 29.78 61.56
C GLY A 588 -25.74 29.89 62.99
N ARG A 589 -24.85 30.18 63.90
CA ARG A 589 -25.24 30.52 65.29
C ARG A 589 -25.72 31.94 65.32
N GLY A 590 -27.04 32.11 65.35
CA GLY A 590 -27.58 33.43 65.62
C GLY A 590 -27.07 34.04 66.95
N ARG A 591 -27.15 35.37 67.05
CA ARG A 591 -26.65 36.16 68.18
C ARG A 591 -27.28 35.81 69.53
N TYR A 592 -28.26 34.94 69.58
CA TYR A 592 -28.87 34.43 70.83
C TYR A 592 -28.56 32.94 70.95
N ASN A 593 -27.44 32.67 71.56
CA ASN A 593 -26.99 31.34 71.88
C ASN A 593 -27.69 30.84 73.15
N THR A 594 -28.91 30.40 73.04
CA THR A 594 -29.56 29.60 74.07
C THR A 594 -29.75 28.19 73.52
N ALA A 595 -28.67 27.38 73.65
CA ALA A 595 -28.82 25.93 73.55
C ALA A 595 -29.86 25.46 74.57
N PRO A 596 -30.81 24.58 74.19
CA PRO A 596 -30.75 23.54 73.15
C PRO A 596 -31.85 23.67 72.03
N TYR A 597 -32.15 24.82 71.58
CA TYR A 597 -33.48 25.11 71.00
C TYR A 597 -33.55 25.17 69.45
N GLY A 598 -32.68 24.56 68.73
CA GLY A 598 -32.68 24.54 67.27
C GLY A 598 -31.77 25.56 66.62
N TYR A 599 -31.38 25.26 65.37
CA TYR A 599 -30.55 26.16 64.58
C TYR A 599 -30.98 26.14 63.11
N VAL A 600 -30.66 27.19 62.38
CA VAL A 600 -30.61 27.21 60.93
C VAL A 600 -29.16 27.23 60.51
N GLY A 601 -28.89 26.53 59.47
CA GLY A 601 -27.51 26.36 58.97
C GLY A 601 -27.47 26.12 57.49
N TYR A 602 -26.28 26.00 57.01
CA TYR A 602 -26.03 25.71 55.60
C TYR A 602 -24.78 24.88 55.44
N SER A 603 -24.77 24.11 54.36
CA SER A 603 -23.59 23.36 53.94
C SER A 603 -23.47 23.37 52.40
N TRP A 604 -22.29 23.20 51.93
CA TRP A 604 -22.06 23.04 50.49
C TRP A 604 -20.96 22.04 50.25
N ARG A 605 -20.99 21.38 49.08
CA ARG A 605 -19.90 20.64 48.53
C ARG A 605 -19.17 21.51 47.51
N GLY A 606 -17.85 21.40 47.42
CA GLY A 606 -17.04 22.07 46.44
C GLY A 606 -17.43 21.73 44.99
N GLY A 607 -17.07 22.57 44.08
CA GLY A 607 -17.33 22.35 42.62
C GLY A 607 -16.48 21.21 42.05
N TYR A 608 -16.95 20.60 40.99
CA TYR A 608 -16.28 19.52 40.25
C TYR A 608 -15.27 20.08 39.24
N GLY A 609 -14.23 19.30 38.93
CA GLY A 609 -13.17 19.70 38.01
C GLY A 609 -13.67 19.82 36.56
N GLY A 610 -13.18 20.82 35.84
CA GLY A 610 -13.42 20.96 34.40
C GLY A 610 -12.67 19.88 33.59
N GLY A 611 -13.20 19.54 32.41
CA GLY A 611 -12.62 18.58 31.50
C GLY A 611 -11.33 19.10 30.83
N ALA A 612 -10.47 18.19 30.43
CA ALA A 612 -9.23 18.44 29.70
C ALA A 612 -9.49 18.74 28.22
N ALA A 613 -8.54 19.40 27.59
CA ALA A 613 -8.44 19.55 26.15
C ALA A 613 -7.04 19.17 25.67
N ALA A 614 -6.85 19.01 24.36
CA ALA A 614 -5.54 18.80 23.78
C ALA A 614 -4.60 19.94 24.16
N GLY A 615 -3.52 19.65 24.87
CA GLY A 615 -2.52 20.62 25.32
C GLY A 615 -2.75 21.22 26.69
N SER A 616 -3.89 20.97 27.37
CA SER A 616 -4.22 21.59 28.66
C SER A 616 -5.03 20.67 29.58
N ASN A 617 -4.70 20.66 30.85
CA ASN A 617 -5.55 20.05 31.88
C ASN A 617 -6.76 20.94 32.20
N GLY A 618 -7.84 20.33 32.63
CA GLY A 618 -9.02 21.07 33.14
C GLY A 618 -8.70 21.84 34.41
N ASN A 619 -9.47 22.90 34.68
CA ASN A 619 -9.32 23.69 35.88
C ASN A 619 -9.99 23.00 37.08
N ASP A 620 -9.41 23.15 38.28
CA ASP A 620 -10.01 22.65 39.49
C ASP A 620 -11.37 23.32 39.81
N GLY A 621 -12.27 22.58 40.42
CA GLY A 621 -13.45 23.14 41.03
C GLY A 621 -13.12 24.13 42.14
N LEU A 622 -13.98 25.08 42.41
CA LEU A 622 -13.82 25.99 43.55
C LEU A 622 -14.26 25.32 44.88
N ALA A 623 -13.47 25.53 45.91
CA ALA A 623 -13.76 24.93 47.23
C ALA A 623 -14.96 25.60 47.91
N ASN A 624 -15.16 26.87 47.66
CA ASN A 624 -16.05 27.69 48.45
C ASN A 624 -17.33 28.05 47.73
N GLY A 625 -18.46 27.64 48.29
CA GLY A 625 -19.76 28.32 48.12
C GLY A 625 -19.84 29.55 49.00
N SER A 626 -21.01 30.10 49.12
CA SER A 626 -21.29 31.16 50.10
C SER A 626 -22.58 30.86 50.83
N GLY A 627 -22.62 31.20 52.09
CA GLY A 627 -23.81 31.01 52.93
C GLY A 627 -23.95 32.10 53.98
N ASP A 628 -25.13 32.28 54.40
CA ASP A 628 -25.48 33.16 55.53
C ASP A 628 -26.65 32.52 56.28
N ALA A 629 -26.56 32.50 57.62
CA ALA A 629 -27.61 31.99 58.47
C ALA A 629 -27.77 32.88 59.71
N TYR A 630 -29.01 33.12 60.04
CA TYR A 630 -29.37 34.05 61.14
C TYR A 630 -30.59 33.54 61.88
N ILE A 631 -30.58 33.66 63.21
CA ILE A 631 -31.74 33.48 64.07
C ILE A 631 -31.96 34.74 64.87
N GLY A 632 -33.10 35.39 64.66
CA GLY A 632 -33.59 36.57 65.40
C GLY A 632 -34.78 36.26 66.33
N SER A 633 -35.34 37.29 66.99
CA SER A 633 -36.44 37.08 67.87
C SER A 633 -37.77 36.74 67.18
N SER A 634 -37.92 37.04 65.89
CA SER A 634 -39.19 36.87 65.16
C SER A 634 -39.00 36.12 63.85
N SER A 635 -37.81 35.98 63.30
CA SER A 635 -37.52 35.28 62.08
C SER A 635 -36.16 34.62 62.06
N ALA A 636 -36.03 33.52 61.33
CA ALA A 636 -34.78 32.84 61.05
C ALA A 636 -34.61 32.63 59.54
N PHE A 637 -33.41 32.71 59.05
CA PHE A 637 -33.12 32.37 57.66
C PHE A 637 -31.79 31.63 57.52
N ALA A 638 -31.71 30.79 56.50
CA ALA A 638 -30.45 30.27 55.97
C ALA A 638 -30.48 30.36 54.45
N THR A 639 -29.47 30.96 53.93
CA THR A 639 -29.27 31.03 52.48
C THR A 639 -27.90 30.46 52.16
N VAL A 640 -27.85 29.63 51.13
CA VAL A 640 -26.61 29.05 50.66
C VAL A 640 -26.53 29.10 49.14
N THR A 641 -25.35 29.38 48.63
CA THR A 641 -25.05 29.33 47.17
C THR A 641 -23.98 28.30 46.94
N ALA A 642 -24.20 27.42 45.95
CA ALA A 642 -23.30 26.35 45.61
C ALA A 642 -21.90 26.85 45.15
N ALA A 643 -20.87 26.11 45.42
CA ALA A 643 -19.53 26.35 44.90
C ALA A 643 -19.48 26.13 43.39
N ARG A 644 -18.73 26.97 42.69
CA ARG A 644 -18.63 26.92 41.23
C ARG A 644 -17.73 25.75 40.75
N GLY A 645 -18.13 25.08 39.68
CA GLY A 645 -17.28 24.09 39.01
C GLY A 645 -16.05 24.71 38.36
N GLY A 646 -15.07 23.89 38.02
CA GLY A 646 -13.88 24.28 37.26
C GLY A 646 -14.23 24.58 35.80
N ALA A 647 -13.59 25.60 35.23
CA ALA A 647 -13.71 25.85 33.79
C ALA A 647 -13.08 24.71 32.95
N GLY A 648 -13.65 24.43 31.81
CA GLY A 648 -13.05 23.52 30.84
C GLY A 648 -11.74 24.09 30.31
N ALA A 649 -10.81 23.18 29.93
CA ALA A 649 -9.53 23.55 29.37
C ALA A 649 -9.67 24.12 27.95
N ASP A 650 -8.91 25.13 27.62
CA ASP A 650 -8.75 25.59 26.22
C ASP A 650 -7.83 24.62 25.45
N ALA A 651 -8.18 24.30 24.21
CA ALA A 651 -7.39 23.46 23.34
C ALA A 651 -6.26 24.26 22.66
N THR A 652 -5.12 23.63 22.47
CA THR A 652 -4.01 24.20 21.71
C THR A 652 -4.13 23.83 20.22
N PRO A 653 -3.74 24.70 19.29
CA PRO A 653 -3.76 24.41 17.88
C PRO A 653 -2.84 23.25 17.51
N PRO A 654 -3.21 22.37 16.56
CA PRO A 654 -2.30 21.36 16.03
C PRO A 654 -1.15 22.01 15.24
N ALA A 655 -0.04 21.31 15.16
CA ALA A 655 1.11 21.74 14.39
C ALA A 655 0.80 21.84 12.90
N LYS A 656 1.55 22.68 12.18
CA LYS A 656 1.52 22.72 10.71
C LYS A 656 1.84 21.35 10.11
N GLU A 657 1.09 20.95 9.10
CA GLU A 657 1.38 19.72 8.35
C GLU A 657 2.70 19.89 7.57
N SER A 658 3.63 18.99 7.79
CA SER A 658 4.95 19.01 7.16
C SER A 658 5.00 18.27 5.82
N ARG A 659 4.06 17.34 5.57
CA ARG A 659 4.02 16.54 4.33
C ARG A 659 3.43 17.38 3.20
N TYR A 660 4.07 17.30 2.04
CA TYR A 660 3.67 18.10 0.87
C TYR A 660 2.25 17.79 0.40
N GLY A 661 1.47 18.85 0.20
CA GLY A 661 0.11 18.79 -0.29
C GLY A 661 -0.90 18.20 0.68
N CYS A 662 -0.51 17.67 1.84
CA CYS A 662 -1.46 17.10 2.78
C CYS A 662 -2.34 18.17 3.42
N GLY A 663 -3.61 17.82 3.71
CA GLY A 663 -4.54 18.69 4.41
C GLY A 663 -4.11 18.97 5.84
N GLY A 664 -4.49 20.13 6.38
CA GLY A 664 -4.25 20.50 7.76
C GLY A 664 -5.07 19.63 8.74
N THR A 665 -4.51 19.36 9.91
CA THR A 665 -5.22 18.71 11.01
C THR A 665 -6.37 19.60 11.49
N SER A 666 -7.54 19.06 11.77
CA SER A 666 -8.62 19.88 12.34
C SER A 666 -8.29 20.35 13.75
N GLY A 667 -8.87 21.48 14.14
CA GLY A 667 -8.75 22.02 15.49
C GLY A 667 -9.30 21.04 16.53
N HIS A 668 -8.72 21.06 17.70
CA HIS A 668 -9.14 20.24 18.83
C HIS A 668 -10.33 20.88 19.55
N GLY A 669 -11.21 20.07 20.10
CA GLY A 669 -12.33 20.52 20.93
C GLY A 669 -11.87 20.99 22.31
N GLY A 670 -12.50 22.03 22.84
CA GLY A 670 -12.28 22.50 24.21
C GLY A 670 -12.89 21.58 25.28
N GLY A 671 -12.34 21.52 26.47
CA GLY A 671 -12.89 20.74 27.58
C GLY A 671 -14.25 21.28 28.07
N GLY A 672 -15.15 20.42 28.50
CA GLY A 672 -16.40 20.83 29.19
C GLY A 672 -16.13 21.37 30.59
N ALA A 673 -16.97 22.28 31.09
CA ALA A 673 -16.84 22.75 32.47
C ALA A 673 -17.36 21.69 33.46
N GLY A 674 -16.75 21.62 34.63
CA GLY A 674 -17.25 20.80 35.75
C GLY A 674 -18.58 21.29 36.29
N SER A 675 -19.39 20.40 36.84
CA SER A 675 -20.63 20.77 37.47
C SER A 675 -20.42 21.61 38.72
N ASN A 676 -21.35 22.48 39.04
CA ASN A 676 -21.33 23.18 40.31
C ASN A 676 -21.47 22.17 41.49
N GLY A 677 -20.93 22.51 42.63
CA GLY A 677 -21.14 21.77 43.85
C GLY A 677 -22.58 21.74 44.34
N THR A 678 -22.87 20.97 45.36
CA THR A 678 -24.18 20.94 46.01
C THR A 678 -24.28 22.06 47.03
N ALA A 679 -25.52 22.44 47.37
CA ALA A 679 -25.83 23.43 48.41
C ALA A 679 -27.07 23.02 49.16
N GLU A 680 -27.01 23.11 50.45
CA GLU A 680 -28.11 22.76 51.35
C GLU A 680 -28.27 23.82 52.45
N ALA A 681 -29.50 24.34 52.59
CA ALA A 681 -29.94 25.14 53.74
C ALA A 681 -30.82 24.26 54.60
N HIS A 682 -30.54 24.20 55.87
CA HIS A 682 -31.24 23.30 56.80
C HIS A 682 -31.68 24.01 58.05
N GLN A 683 -32.70 23.47 58.67
CA GLN A 683 -33.25 23.88 59.94
C GLN A 683 -33.45 22.67 60.83
N THR A 684 -32.96 22.77 62.06
CA THR A 684 -33.26 21.81 63.11
C THR A 684 -34.03 22.52 64.20
N THR A 685 -35.17 21.97 64.62
CA THR A 685 -36.00 22.52 65.68
C THR A 685 -36.02 21.60 66.88
N SER A 686 -36.11 22.22 68.08
CA SER A 686 -36.63 21.62 69.31
C SER A 686 -37.85 22.45 69.78
N GLU A 687 -38.62 21.88 70.67
CA GLU A 687 -39.97 22.36 71.04
C GLU A 687 -40.06 23.79 71.64
N ASN A 688 -38.98 24.58 71.70
CA ASN A 688 -38.97 25.89 72.36
C ASN A 688 -38.30 27.03 71.56
N ILE A 689 -38.51 27.11 70.25
CA ILE A 689 -37.99 28.25 69.46
C ILE A 689 -38.99 29.39 69.51
N SER A 690 -38.50 30.55 69.90
CA SER A 690 -39.31 31.80 69.92
C SER A 690 -39.56 32.46 68.57
N VAL A 691 -39.05 31.85 67.47
CA VAL A 691 -39.15 32.41 66.11
C VAL A 691 -40.42 31.94 65.43
N SER A 692 -41.21 32.85 64.89
CA SER A 692 -42.50 32.53 64.29
C SER A 692 -42.41 32.07 62.82
N GLN A 693 -41.27 32.26 62.16
CA GLN A 693 -41.11 31.93 60.75
C GLN A 693 -39.62 31.67 60.40
N ALA A 694 -39.39 30.67 59.58
CA ALA A 694 -38.08 30.40 59.00
C ALA A 694 -38.13 30.40 57.45
N SER A 695 -37.07 30.89 56.85
CA SER A 695 -36.90 30.89 55.39
C SER A 695 -35.57 30.20 55.06
N LEU A 696 -35.65 29.14 54.30
CA LEU A 696 -34.47 28.38 53.77
C LEU A 696 -34.37 28.59 52.25
N THR A 697 -33.19 28.90 51.78
CA THR A 697 -32.93 29.10 50.33
C THR A 697 -31.61 28.48 49.93
N ALA A 698 -31.67 27.63 48.94
CA ALA A 698 -30.48 27.12 48.25
C ALA A 698 -30.47 27.64 46.80
N ARG A 699 -29.36 28.23 46.40
CA ARG A 699 -29.15 28.84 45.09
C ARG A 699 -28.00 28.20 44.35
N ASP A 700 -28.13 28.00 43.05
CA ASP A 700 -27.03 27.65 42.20
C ASP A 700 -26.19 28.87 41.83
N THR A 701 -24.94 28.66 41.57
CA THR A 701 -24.05 29.70 41.06
C THR A 701 -24.03 29.64 39.52
N GLN A 702 -23.64 30.74 38.86
CA GLN A 702 -23.40 30.70 37.42
C GLN A 702 -22.33 29.65 37.11
N PRO A 703 -22.58 28.74 36.15
CA PRO A 703 -21.62 27.68 35.82
C PRO A 703 -20.34 28.27 35.24
N ALA A 704 -19.27 27.50 35.35
CA ALA A 704 -18.04 27.82 34.65
C ALA A 704 -18.22 27.66 33.11
N PRO A 705 -17.52 28.44 32.32
CA PRO A 705 -17.55 28.25 30.88
C PRO A 705 -16.83 27.00 30.47
N GLY A 706 -17.29 26.35 29.40
CA GLY A 706 -16.48 25.34 28.69
C GLY A 706 -15.25 26.00 28.02
N GLY A 707 -14.20 25.23 27.85
CA GLY A 707 -12.97 25.68 27.22
C GLY A 707 -13.16 26.00 25.73
N ARG A 708 -12.32 26.84 25.19
CA ARG A 708 -12.32 27.17 23.75
C ARG A 708 -11.74 26.00 22.96
N GLY A 709 -12.34 25.75 21.78
CA GLY A 709 -11.70 24.93 20.76
C GLY A 709 -10.45 25.62 20.20
N SER A 710 -9.57 24.90 19.57
CA SER A 710 -8.41 25.48 18.93
C SER A 710 -8.65 25.87 17.47
N ASP A 711 -7.80 26.72 16.94
CA ASP A 711 -7.69 26.94 15.50
C ASP A 711 -7.39 25.61 14.79
N GLY A 712 -7.76 25.49 13.50
CA GLY A 712 -7.33 24.38 12.65
C GLY A 712 -5.85 24.49 12.31
N GLY A 713 -5.22 23.37 11.98
CA GLY A 713 -3.83 23.33 11.55
C GLY A 713 -3.66 23.81 10.11
N GLU A 714 -2.53 24.43 9.82
CA GLU A 714 -2.12 24.76 8.47
C GLU A 714 -1.81 23.50 7.65
N ALA A 715 -2.14 23.52 6.36
CA ALA A 715 -1.86 22.46 5.43
C ALA A 715 -0.40 22.49 4.90
N GLY A 716 0.03 21.37 4.35
CA GLY A 716 1.32 21.28 3.69
C GLY A 716 1.37 21.98 2.33
N ASP A 717 2.50 22.58 2.03
CA ASP A 717 2.78 23.22 0.74
C ASP A 717 2.81 22.15 -0.38
N GLY A 718 2.50 22.54 -1.62
CA GLY A 718 2.62 21.69 -2.78
C GLY A 718 4.08 21.40 -3.17
N CYS A 719 4.27 20.37 -3.97
CA CYS A 719 5.56 20.03 -4.58
C CYS A 719 5.38 19.46 -5.99
N ILE A 720 6.49 19.20 -6.66
CA ILE A 720 6.53 18.48 -7.93
C ILE A 720 7.48 17.31 -7.78
N ILE A 721 7.04 16.12 -8.16
CA ILE A 721 7.90 14.94 -8.24
C ILE A 721 8.15 14.65 -9.71
N ILE A 722 9.41 14.50 -10.11
CA ILE A 722 9.79 14.18 -11.47
C ILE A 722 10.47 12.83 -11.46
N TYR A 723 9.98 11.91 -12.30
CA TYR A 723 10.60 10.62 -12.54
C TYR A 723 11.14 10.59 -13.96
N TYR A 724 12.38 10.22 -14.14
CA TYR A 724 13.01 10.05 -15.45
C TYR A 724 14.09 8.98 -15.39
N ARG A 725 14.41 8.42 -16.56
CA ARG A 725 15.53 7.51 -16.74
C ARG A 725 16.75 8.31 -17.17
N LYS A 726 17.83 8.16 -16.42
CA LYS A 726 19.12 8.75 -16.77
C LYS A 726 20.08 7.68 -17.24
N LYS A 727 20.77 7.98 -18.33
CA LYS A 727 21.85 7.15 -18.84
C LYS A 727 23.03 7.23 -17.87
N LYS A 728 23.55 6.08 -17.45
CA LYS A 728 24.77 6.06 -16.66
C LYS A 728 25.93 6.50 -17.55
N GLU A 729 26.57 7.60 -17.23
CA GLU A 729 27.81 7.98 -17.89
C GLU A 729 28.85 6.91 -17.59
N LEU A 730 29.27 6.21 -18.63
CA LEU A 730 30.42 5.31 -18.53
C LEU A 730 31.64 6.19 -18.24
N GLN A 731 32.20 6.04 -17.04
CA GLN A 731 33.51 6.63 -16.77
C GLN A 731 34.50 6.07 -17.81
N PRO A 732 35.29 6.89 -18.49
CA PRO A 732 36.26 6.41 -19.44
C PRO A 732 37.21 5.42 -18.76
N GLY A 733 37.06 4.15 -19.11
CA GLY A 733 37.90 3.05 -18.59
C GLY A 733 39.04 2.75 -19.58
N PRO A 734 40.16 2.16 -19.13
CA PRO A 734 41.18 1.73 -20.04
C PRO A 734 40.65 0.65 -20.97
N LEU A 735 40.84 0.81 -22.27
CA LEU A 735 40.56 -0.24 -23.27
C LEU A 735 41.43 -1.46 -22.95
N VAL A 736 40.76 -2.61 -22.71
CA VAL A 736 41.43 -3.89 -22.50
C VAL A 736 41.05 -4.86 -23.62
N THR A 737 42.00 -5.63 -24.10
CA THR A 737 41.75 -6.73 -25.03
C THR A 737 41.05 -7.87 -24.31
N SER A 738 40.52 -8.84 -25.08
CA SER A 738 39.90 -10.06 -24.53
C SER A 738 40.83 -10.86 -23.61
N ASN A 739 42.13 -10.58 -23.64
CA ASN A 739 43.17 -11.21 -22.80
C ASN A 739 43.61 -10.30 -21.62
N ASN A 740 42.84 -9.29 -21.24
CA ASN A 740 43.16 -8.35 -20.18
C ASN A 740 44.42 -7.47 -20.43
N LEU A 741 44.86 -7.37 -21.67
CA LEU A 741 45.95 -6.49 -22.07
C LEU A 741 45.38 -5.12 -22.49
N GLY A 742 45.79 -4.05 -21.84
CA GLY A 742 45.37 -2.69 -22.21
C GLY A 742 45.86 -2.37 -23.63
N LEU A 743 44.99 -1.77 -24.44
CA LEU A 743 45.38 -1.22 -25.74
C LEU A 743 46.30 0.00 -25.54
N LEU A 744 47.41 -0.03 -26.28
CA LEU A 744 48.38 1.07 -26.31
C LEU A 744 48.30 1.77 -27.67
N ASP A 745 48.45 3.09 -27.69
CA ASP A 745 48.64 3.82 -28.96
C ASP A 745 50.01 3.57 -29.59
N SER A 746 50.25 4.08 -30.76
CA SER A 746 51.51 3.96 -31.48
C SER A 746 52.76 4.50 -30.72
N LEU A 747 52.53 5.19 -29.60
CA LEU A 747 53.54 5.73 -28.72
C LEU A 747 53.63 4.97 -27.39
N GLY A 748 52.94 3.82 -27.25
CA GLY A 748 52.97 3.00 -26.05
C GLY A 748 52.13 3.54 -24.87
N ARG A 749 51.23 4.52 -25.09
CA ARG A 749 50.39 5.07 -24.05
C ARG A 749 49.07 4.29 -24.00
N ARG A 750 48.56 4.02 -22.79
CA ARG A 750 47.23 3.36 -22.61
C ARG A 750 46.14 4.24 -23.23
N MET A 751 45.36 3.65 -24.12
CA MET A 751 44.16 4.30 -24.65
C MET A 751 43.05 4.23 -23.59
N ILE A 752 42.37 5.33 -23.38
CA ILE A 752 41.20 5.48 -22.53
C ILE A 752 40.05 5.88 -23.47
N VAL A 753 38.94 5.18 -23.37
CA VAL A 753 37.68 5.47 -24.11
C VAL A 753 36.68 6.10 -23.17
#